data_f36c19ace211ace7a90a1aff54634781
#
_entry.id   f36c19ace211ace7a90a1aff54634781
#
_cell.length_a   1.000
_cell.length_b   1.000
_cell.length_c   1.000
_cell.angle_alpha   90.00
_cell.angle_beta   90.00
_cell.angle_gamma   90.00
#
_symmetry.space_group_name_H-M   'P 1'
#
loop_
_entity.id
_entity.type
_entity.pdbx_description
1 polymer ?
#
loop_
_entity_poly.entity_id
_entity_poly.type
_entity_poly.pdbx_seq_one_letter_code
_entity_poly.pdbx_strand_id
1 'polypeptide(L)'
;MKRKTSKIVTLSTIGGALLVLMTGVQIAASIQSANLDLLFPGDQIITDSGEGLDGNYINYEVKSQDEALKKAQDMTQLTAEEGMTLIKNDDNALPMASTTKVTILGYYSWHNNMSGGEDPSNTTGAISLGKGLANKFQTNEAVTNLYASVNDDFADPASKLDTVKGTFSEYDTAVVTLKRNSGEGNDQSLDIGASENHRTGLTIKTNELKLLDYASKNFKKVIVVINSANTMELGFLDPNDPNMSADGIYTDPYNTGATYDLSKIKAAIWAGCCGSQGGTALANILDGTVNPSGHLVDTYARDLTKDPTYKNFGSYKYSNSAELNSYQDETFFVEYEEGIYVGYRYYETAAYEADKENYSGFNYDTSVVYPFGYGLSYTSFSNEYEGAPTYDEKNETYSFKVKVTNTGSVAGKGVAQIYVNAPYTKGGIEKAHVVLGGFAKTKMLQPGESETVDIEIKEDYFTSYDYKNEKCYVMDSGYYNFYLSDDAHSWATIDNESDTEKAKHLYTRYVSESKIYKDGKTGKRVTDKSVATNKEDDELNWKFKEYNEGSVGDGYIHNFTRANFKDSFPTSPTGNDFVMSDERAKKQVAKYNVWDEENNPITEMPETNTDKTSYTLADMRGVDYDDPKWDDYMNQFTVDSMVNMFSNGGWNELEDAENGVPKSFDADSPYGYYAHALDIKNVNKWYCGDPMVAATFNTTLAKELGECFGEESYGNKLAGGSLITGIYGYGLNTHRSAFGGRNYEYYSEDPVLAGKMAAAEAGGASEKGLVTFMKHYALNEQETNRQKNGYCSYVNEQAFREVYNRGWEIYIKEAEMEINYYNTDSNGKYVMSKKTMPAATGIMTCYNRIGARWGGASDALFGILRDEFGYTGTTVTDAGGQPNTYMTTDLMLRKGGALTLTNNGTNGLYDTESATAIYYLKDATKHILYNKANSNIMQGIAPGAHVSYTISPWKIWLYTGWGVIGGLVAIDAVFIALIAFNKIKIKEKEVKVSANGSDEEEF
;
A
#
# COMPACT_ATOMS: atom_id res chain seq x y z
N MET A 1 12.99 -65.43 34.18
CA MET A 1 13.44 -64.10 34.66
C MET A 1 13.68 -63.16 33.51
N LYS A 2 14.61 -63.32 32.60
CA LYS A 2 14.93 -62.37 31.51
C LYS A 2 13.72 -61.92 30.68
N ARG A 3 12.75 -62.76 30.34
CA ARG A 3 11.56 -62.37 29.54
C ARG A 3 10.56 -61.42 30.24
N LYS A 4 10.42 -61.48 31.58
CA LYS A 4 9.52 -60.64 32.35
C LYS A 4 10.13 -59.24 32.59
N THR A 5 11.42 -59.18 32.88
CA THR A 5 12.17 -57.92 33.03
C THR A 5 12.18 -57.15 31.70
N SER A 6 12.35 -57.88 30.58
CA SER A 6 12.28 -57.30 29.24
C SER A 6 10.90 -56.62 28.95
N LYS A 7 9.77 -57.26 29.33
CA LYS A 7 8.44 -56.70 29.12
C LYS A 7 8.17 -55.46 29.96
N ILE A 8 8.62 -55.44 31.24
CA ILE A 8 8.49 -54.24 32.09
C ILE A 8 9.29 -53.10 31.50
N VAL A 9 10.52 -53.34 31.08
CA VAL A 9 11.37 -52.31 30.45
C VAL A 9 10.74 -51.81 29.18
N THR A 10 10.23 -52.72 28.33
CA THR A 10 9.58 -52.28 27.07
C THR A 10 8.34 -51.41 27.32
N LEU A 11 7.44 -51.81 28.26
CA LEU A 11 6.25 -51.06 28.59
C LEU A 11 6.59 -49.69 29.20
N SER A 12 7.52 -49.62 30.14
CA SER A 12 7.98 -48.33 30.72
C SER A 12 8.65 -47.42 29.69
N THR A 13 9.35 -47.99 28.71
CA THR A 13 9.96 -47.23 27.63
C THR A 13 8.88 -46.64 26.69
N ILE A 14 7.83 -47.42 26.36
CA ILE A 14 6.72 -46.97 25.54
C ILE A 14 5.94 -45.86 26.27
N GLY A 15 5.57 -46.06 27.53
CA GLY A 15 4.86 -45.06 28.32
C GLY A 15 5.66 -43.75 28.46
N GLY A 16 6.98 -43.86 28.70
CA GLY A 16 7.87 -42.72 28.76
C GLY A 16 7.99 -41.99 27.43
N ALA A 17 8.10 -42.74 26.32
CA ALA A 17 8.16 -42.13 24.96
C ALA A 17 6.86 -41.38 24.60
N LEU A 18 5.70 -41.93 24.96
CA LEU A 18 4.41 -41.30 24.75
C LEU A 18 4.27 -39.98 25.53
N LEU A 19 4.73 -39.97 26.77
CA LEU A 19 4.72 -38.74 27.59
C LEU A 19 5.66 -37.67 27.01
N VAL A 20 6.85 -38.04 26.59
CA VAL A 20 7.80 -37.13 25.96
C VAL A 20 7.22 -36.54 24.66
N LEU A 21 6.60 -37.42 23.83
CA LEU A 21 5.96 -36.97 22.60
C LEU A 21 4.84 -35.97 22.87
N MET A 22 3.96 -36.28 23.82
CA MET A 22 2.87 -35.32 24.15
C MET A 22 3.35 -34.05 24.78
N THR A 23 4.36 -34.10 25.63
CA THR A 23 4.97 -32.88 26.18
C THR A 23 5.56 -32.03 25.06
N GLY A 24 6.23 -32.63 24.09
CA GLY A 24 6.73 -31.95 22.91
C GLY A 24 5.61 -31.31 22.08
N VAL A 25 4.52 -32.06 21.85
CA VAL A 25 3.34 -31.53 21.13
C VAL A 25 2.69 -30.40 21.91
N GLN A 26 2.57 -30.52 23.24
CA GLN A 26 2.02 -29.44 24.10
C GLN A 26 2.86 -28.18 24.00
N ILE A 27 4.18 -28.30 24.11
CA ILE A 27 5.08 -27.14 24.00
C ILE A 27 4.94 -26.47 22.61
N ALA A 28 4.97 -27.28 21.55
CA ALA A 28 4.79 -26.77 20.19
C ALA A 28 3.43 -26.10 20.00
N ALA A 29 2.36 -26.71 20.52
CA ALA A 29 1.02 -26.13 20.44
C ALA A 29 0.89 -24.83 21.27
N SER A 30 1.57 -24.75 22.40
CA SER A 30 1.58 -23.52 23.22
C SER A 30 2.33 -22.39 22.53
N ILE A 31 3.46 -22.69 21.90
CA ILE A 31 4.24 -21.69 21.11
C ILE A 31 3.43 -21.20 19.91
N GLN A 32 2.66 -22.09 19.29
CA GLN A 32 1.88 -21.80 18.09
C GLN A 32 0.40 -21.52 18.39
N SER A 33 0.03 -21.23 19.65
CA SER A 33 -1.37 -21.11 20.04
C SER A 33 -2.12 -20.03 19.28
N ALA A 34 -1.52 -18.86 19.04
CA ALA A 34 -2.14 -17.78 18.28
C ALA A 34 -2.41 -18.20 16.81
N ASN A 35 -1.46 -18.87 16.15
CA ASN A 35 -1.68 -19.42 14.81
C ASN A 35 -2.74 -20.53 14.80
N LEU A 36 -2.75 -21.39 15.81
CA LEU A 36 -3.74 -22.46 15.92
C LEU A 36 -5.13 -21.93 16.22
N ASP A 37 -5.25 -20.89 17.05
CA ASP A 37 -6.52 -20.21 17.31
C ASP A 37 -7.00 -19.37 16.10
N LEU A 38 -6.09 -18.93 15.23
CA LEU A 38 -6.45 -18.32 13.95
C LEU A 38 -6.99 -19.36 12.95
N LEU A 39 -6.30 -20.51 12.81
CA LEU A 39 -6.67 -21.57 11.86
C LEU A 39 -7.90 -22.37 12.30
N PHE A 40 -8.07 -22.59 13.61
CA PHE A 40 -9.13 -23.39 14.22
C PHE A 40 -9.74 -22.63 15.39
N PRO A 41 -10.40 -21.49 15.14
CA PRO A 41 -11.00 -20.69 16.22
C PRO A 41 -12.15 -21.43 16.90
N GLY A 42 -12.41 -21.08 18.15
CA GLY A 42 -13.67 -21.41 18.80
C GLY A 42 -14.81 -20.57 18.22
N ASP A 43 -16.03 -21.09 18.30
CA ASP A 43 -17.22 -20.34 17.90
C ASP A 43 -17.44 -19.17 18.85
N GLN A 44 -17.71 -17.98 18.31
CA GLN A 44 -18.08 -16.81 19.08
C GLN A 44 -19.51 -16.99 19.64
N ILE A 45 -19.65 -16.72 20.92
CA ILE A 45 -20.94 -16.72 21.62
C ILE A 45 -21.20 -15.29 22.12
N ILE A 46 -22.29 -14.71 21.68
CA ILE A 46 -22.76 -13.41 22.15
C ILE A 46 -23.93 -13.65 23.10
N THR A 47 -23.79 -13.21 24.33
CA THR A 47 -24.87 -13.26 25.31
C THR A 47 -25.50 -11.89 25.38
N ASP A 48 -26.79 -11.82 25.06
CA ASP A 48 -27.57 -10.58 25.06
C ASP A 48 -27.57 -9.90 26.44
N SER A 49 -27.53 -8.58 26.46
CA SER A 49 -27.68 -7.74 27.66
C SER A 49 -29.08 -7.79 28.27
N GLY A 50 -30.05 -8.33 27.54
CA GLY A 50 -31.48 -8.32 27.91
C GLY A 50 -32.20 -7.00 27.60
N GLU A 51 -31.54 -6.02 27.01
CA GLU A 51 -32.10 -4.71 26.62
C GLU A 51 -32.91 -4.76 25.30
N GLY A 52 -32.85 -5.87 24.58
CA GLY A 52 -33.53 -6.06 23.28
C GLY A 52 -32.91 -5.23 22.15
N LEU A 53 -31.61 -4.91 22.26
CA LEU A 53 -30.83 -4.22 21.25
C LEU A 53 -30.25 -5.23 20.28
N ASP A 54 -30.21 -4.91 19.00
CA ASP A 54 -29.78 -5.86 17.95
C ASP A 54 -28.31 -5.73 17.53
N GLY A 55 -27.63 -4.63 17.92
CA GLY A 55 -26.24 -4.37 17.55
C GLY A 55 -26.00 -4.19 16.04
N ASN A 56 -27.04 -3.88 15.28
CA ASN A 56 -26.98 -3.69 13.83
C ASN A 56 -26.43 -2.30 13.48
N TYR A 57 -25.12 -2.18 13.42
CA TYR A 57 -24.45 -0.90 13.16
C TYR A 57 -24.24 -0.63 11.68
N ILE A 58 -24.03 -1.66 10.87
CA ILE A 58 -23.65 -1.53 9.47
C ILE A 58 -24.76 -2.09 8.58
N ASN A 59 -25.18 -1.28 7.63
CA ASN A 59 -26.18 -1.70 6.65
C ASN A 59 -25.46 -2.26 5.40
N TYR A 60 -25.46 -3.59 5.28
CA TYR A 60 -24.99 -4.27 4.09
C TYR A 60 -26.10 -4.44 3.07
N GLU A 61 -25.77 -4.17 1.80
CA GLU A 61 -26.70 -4.26 0.68
C GLU A 61 -26.84 -5.68 0.16
N VAL A 62 -25.70 -6.40 0.10
CA VAL A 62 -25.67 -7.77 -0.44
C VAL A 62 -26.37 -8.78 0.47
N LYS A 63 -27.04 -9.74 -0.17
CA LYS A 63 -27.79 -10.80 0.51
C LYS A 63 -27.18 -12.19 0.30
N SER A 64 -26.18 -12.28 -0.56
CA SER A 64 -25.45 -13.52 -0.86
C SER A 64 -24.03 -13.22 -1.30
N GLN A 65 -23.19 -14.25 -1.26
CA GLN A 65 -21.84 -14.15 -1.80
C GLN A 65 -21.83 -13.87 -3.30
N ASP A 66 -22.72 -14.47 -4.06
CA ASP A 66 -22.80 -14.26 -5.52
C ASP A 66 -23.12 -12.80 -5.87
N GLU A 67 -24.01 -12.15 -5.09
CA GLU A 67 -24.28 -10.71 -5.23
C GLU A 67 -23.03 -9.89 -4.90
N ALA A 68 -22.31 -10.22 -3.83
CA ALA A 68 -21.10 -9.54 -3.43
C ALA A 68 -20.00 -9.67 -4.50
N LEU A 69 -19.75 -10.89 -4.99
CA LEU A 69 -18.79 -11.14 -6.05
C LEU A 69 -19.15 -10.39 -7.34
N LYS A 70 -20.44 -10.40 -7.71
CA LYS A 70 -20.89 -9.66 -8.88
C LYS A 70 -20.67 -8.15 -8.71
N LYS A 71 -21.05 -7.58 -7.56
CA LYS A 71 -20.82 -6.16 -7.25
C LYS A 71 -19.34 -5.81 -7.34
N ALA A 72 -18.46 -6.65 -6.81
CA ALA A 72 -17.02 -6.49 -6.84
C ALA A 72 -16.47 -6.52 -8.29
N GLN A 73 -16.95 -7.44 -9.12
CA GLN A 73 -16.55 -7.53 -10.53
C GLN A 73 -17.07 -6.34 -11.35
N ASP A 74 -18.32 -5.92 -11.14
CA ASP A 74 -18.92 -4.75 -11.80
C ASP A 74 -18.13 -3.47 -11.42
N MET A 75 -17.74 -3.32 -10.16
CA MET A 75 -16.91 -2.21 -9.67
C MET A 75 -15.51 -2.24 -10.27
N THR A 76 -14.88 -3.42 -10.36
CA THR A 76 -13.58 -3.59 -11.01
C THR A 76 -13.65 -3.18 -12.49
N GLN A 77 -14.73 -3.56 -13.19
CA GLN A 77 -14.93 -3.14 -14.58
C GLN A 77 -15.10 -1.62 -14.69
N LEU A 78 -15.95 -1.03 -13.86
CA LEU A 78 -16.21 0.41 -13.88
C LEU A 78 -14.95 1.23 -13.59
N THR A 79 -14.15 0.81 -12.59
CA THR A 79 -12.87 1.45 -12.27
C THR A 79 -11.90 1.38 -13.44
N ALA A 80 -11.81 0.22 -14.10
CA ALA A 80 -10.96 0.07 -15.29
C ALA A 80 -11.47 0.90 -16.48
N GLU A 81 -12.78 1.01 -16.67
CA GLU A 81 -13.39 1.83 -17.73
C GLU A 81 -13.14 3.32 -17.53
N GLU A 82 -13.16 3.79 -16.27
CA GLU A 82 -12.89 5.21 -15.97
C GLU A 82 -11.40 5.55 -15.84
N GLY A 83 -10.56 4.58 -15.50
CA GLY A 83 -9.13 4.81 -15.28
C GLY A 83 -8.25 4.52 -16.50
N MET A 84 -8.64 3.62 -17.41
CA MET A 84 -7.88 3.42 -18.64
C MET A 84 -7.79 4.72 -19.44
N THR A 85 -6.55 5.10 -19.77
CA THR A 85 -6.27 6.41 -20.37
C THR A 85 -5.96 6.28 -21.84
N LEU A 86 -6.74 6.96 -22.67
CA LEU A 86 -6.43 7.11 -24.09
C LEU A 86 -5.29 8.12 -24.25
N ILE A 87 -4.12 7.67 -24.73
CA ILE A 87 -2.92 8.50 -24.85
C ILE A 87 -2.56 8.90 -26.28
N LYS A 88 -3.15 8.21 -27.28
CA LYS A 88 -2.99 8.52 -28.70
C LYS A 88 -4.24 8.12 -29.47
N ASN A 89 -4.71 8.98 -30.39
CA ASN A 89 -5.86 8.66 -31.27
C ASN A 89 -5.80 9.44 -32.60
N ASP A 90 -4.82 9.10 -33.43
CA ASP A 90 -4.63 9.74 -34.74
C ASP A 90 -5.74 9.35 -35.70
N ASP A 91 -6.18 10.30 -36.54
CA ASP A 91 -7.18 10.10 -37.55
C ASP A 91 -8.51 9.52 -37.02
N ASN A 92 -8.85 9.71 -35.74
CA ASN A 92 -9.97 9.09 -35.07
C ASN A 92 -9.98 7.55 -35.25
N ALA A 93 -8.83 6.92 -35.04
CA ALA A 93 -8.66 5.48 -35.16
C ALA A 93 -9.56 4.69 -34.20
N LEU A 94 -9.90 5.29 -33.08
CA LEU A 94 -10.85 4.83 -32.07
C LEU A 94 -12.00 5.84 -31.95
N PRO A 95 -13.24 5.39 -31.61
CA PRO A 95 -13.63 3.99 -31.42
C PRO A 95 -13.72 3.22 -32.73
N MET A 96 -13.59 1.89 -32.64
CA MET A 96 -13.77 0.97 -33.77
C MET A 96 -15.24 0.57 -33.91
N ALA A 97 -15.71 0.42 -35.16
CA ALA A 97 -17.02 -0.19 -35.37
C ALA A 97 -17.04 -1.65 -34.85
N SER A 98 -18.15 -2.10 -34.28
CA SER A 98 -18.30 -3.47 -33.77
C SER A 98 -18.14 -4.56 -34.88
N THR A 99 -18.25 -4.17 -36.16
CA THR A 99 -17.97 -5.03 -37.30
C THR A 99 -16.49 -5.15 -37.67
N THR A 100 -15.61 -4.41 -37.00
CA THR A 100 -14.16 -4.44 -37.26
C THR A 100 -13.61 -5.83 -36.94
N LYS A 101 -12.84 -6.37 -37.86
CA LYS A 101 -12.10 -7.61 -37.66
C LYS A 101 -10.69 -7.29 -37.13
N VAL A 102 -10.30 -7.89 -36.01
CA VAL A 102 -9.03 -7.59 -35.37
C VAL A 102 -8.12 -8.80 -35.26
N THR A 103 -6.83 -8.59 -35.43
CA THR A 103 -5.79 -9.58 -35.11
C THR A 103 -5.13 -9.14 -33.79
N ILE A 104 -5.19 -9.98 -32.77
CA ILE A 104 -4.63 -9.68 -31.44
C ILE A 104 -3.23 -10.31 -31.36
N LEU A 105 -2.22 -9.47 -31.21
CA LEU A 105 -0.80 -9.82 -31.18
C LEU A 105 -0.23 -9.65 -29.78
N GLY A 106 0.75 -10.48 -29.44
CA GLY A 106 1.44 -10.48 -28.15
C GLY A 106 0.89 -11.56 -27.21
N TYR A 107 1.81 -12.29 -26.58
CA TYR A 107 1.50 -13.32 -25.58
C TYR A 107 0.65 -12.76 -24.43
N TYR A 108 1.01 -11.59 -23.91
CA TYR A 108 0.37 -10.96 -22.78
C TYR A 108 -1.05 -10.46 -23.06
N SER A 109 -1.48 -10.39 -24.31
CA SER A 109 -2.90 -10.12 -24.62
C SER A 109 -3.81 -11.24 -24.11
N TRP A 110 -3.32 -12.48 -24.08
CA TRP A 110 -4.10 -13.67 -23.76
C TRP A 110 -3.86 -14.20 -22.35
N HIS A 111 -2.72 -13.86 -21.76
CA HIS A 111 -2.24 -14.40 -20.50
C HIS A 111 -1.90 -13.27 -19.55
N ASN A 112 -2.31 -13.40 -18.27
CA ASN A 112 -2.00 -12.51 -17.17
C ASN A 112 -2.27 -11.02 -17.45
N ASN A 113 -3.36 -10.50 -16.93
CA ASN A 113 -3.83 -9.12 -17.16
C ASN A 113 -3.32 -8.10 -16.16
N MET A 114 -2.67 -8.55 -15.08
CA MET A 114 -2.17 -7.65 -14.06
C MET A 114 -0.73 -7.29 -14.37
N SER A 115 -0.39 -6.03 -14.27
CA SER A 115 0.97 -5.52 -14.45
C SER A 115 1.77 -5.49 -13.15
N GLY A 116 1.26 -6.11 -12.10
CA GLY A 116 1.91 -6.24 -10.80
C GLY A 116 1.31 -7.39 -10.01
N GLY A 117 2.06 -7.91 -9.02
CA GLY A 117 1.62 -8.99 -8.17
C GLY A 117 1.56 -10.37 -8.85
N GLU A 118 0.72 -11.24 -8.34
CA GLU A 118 0.54 -12.62 -8.80
C GLU A 118 -0.39 -12.72 -10.03
N ASP A 119 -0.40 -13.89 -10.67
CA ASP A 119 -1.20 -14.16 -11.86
C ASP A 119 -2.69 -14.34 -11.50
N PRO A 120 -3.60 -13.52 -12.04
CA PRO A 120 -5.04 -13.64 -11.81
C PRO A 120 -5.69 -14.79 -12.58
N SER A 121 -4.95 -15.56 -13.37
CA SER A 121 -5.49 -16.66 -14.20
C SER A 121 -6.32 -17.68 -13.43
N ASN A 122 -6.09 -17.80 -12.11
CA ASN A 122 -6.85 -18.67 -11.21
C ASN A 122 -8.07 -17.99 -10.58
N THR A 123 -8.38 -16.75 -10.94
CA THR A 123 -9.51 -15.99 -10.39
C THR A 123 -10.79 -16.34 -11.14
N THR A 124 -11.81 -16.72 -10.40
CA THR A 124 -13.12 -17.04 -10.98
C THR A 124 -13.70 -15.82 -11.72
N GLY A 125 -13.98 -15.97 -13.00
CA GLY A 125 -14.60 -14.93 -13.83
C GLY A 125 -13.64 -13.88 -14.40
N ALA A 126 -12.32 -14.02 -14.21
CA ALA A 126 -11.35 -13.11 -14.82
C ALA A 126 -11.39 -13.14 -16.36
N ILE A 127 -11.35 -11.95 -16.98
CA ILE A 127 -11.42 -11.72 -18.41
C ILE A 127 -10.10 -11.11 -18.88
N SER A 128 -9.27 -11.87 -19.60
CA SER A 128 -8.03 -11.34 -20.18
C SER A 128 -8.30 -10.28 -21.26
N LEU A 129 -7.32 -9.42 -21.54
CA LEU A 129 -7.46 -8.35 -22.53
C LEU A 129 -7.90 -8.92 -23.88
N GLY A 130 -7.23 -9.98 -24.35
CA GLY A 130 -7.57 -10.65 -25.61
C GLY A 130 -8.93 -11.34 -25.60
N LYS A 131 -9.33 -11.94 -24.45
CA LYS A 131 -10.66 -12.54 -24.31
C LYS A 131 -11.77 -11.48 -24.33
N GLY A 132 -11.57 -10.36 -23.67
CA GLY A 132 -12.50 -9.22 -23.73
C GLY A 132 -12.70 -8.73 -25.15
N LEU A 133 -11.60 -8.53 -25.89
CA LEU A 133 -11.65 -8.15 -27.30
C LEU A 133 -12.36 -9.20 -28.17
N ALA A 134 -12.07 -10.49 -27.95
CA ALA A 134 -12.72 -11.58 -28.69
C ALA A 134 -14.23 -11.71 -28.39
N ASN A 135 -14.70 -11.21 -27.26
CA ASN A 135 -16.13 -11.15 -26.94
C ASN A 135 -16.88 -10.05 -27.73
N LYS A 136 -16.17 -9.02 -28.19
CA LYS A 136 -16.74 -7.85 -28.87
C LYS A 136 -16.48 -7.83 -30.38
N PHE A 137 -15.31 -8.31 -30.81
CA PHE A 137 -14.85 -8.23 -32.20
C PHE A 137 -14.61 -9.62 -32.79
N GLN A 138 -14.71 -9.72 -34.12
CA GLN A 138 -14.26 -10.93 -34.81
C GLN A 138 -12.72 -10.97 -34.81
N THR A 139 -12.15 -11.98 -34.13
CA THR A 139 -10.70 -12.13 -33.99
C THR A 139 -10.11 -13.19 -34.91
N ASN A 140 -8.81 -13.08 -35.22
CA ASN A 140 -8.05 -14.04 -36.03
C ASN A 140 -7.69 -15.28 -35.22
N GLU A 141 -8.50 -16.35 -35.30
CA GLU A 141 -8.31 -17.58 -34.54
C GLU A 141 -6.97 -18.26 -34.79
N ALA A 142 -6.42 -18.17 -36.03
CA ALA A 142 -5.13 -18.78 -36.36
C ALA A 142 -4.00 -18.15 -35.53
N VAL A 143 -4.05 -16.83 -35.32
CA VAL A 143 -3.08 -16.12 -34.48
C VAL A 143 -3.33 -16.41 -33.00
N THR A 144 -4.59 -16.44 -32.56
CA THR A 144 -4.95 -16.81 -31.17
C THR A 144 -4.39 -18.18 -30.83
N ASN A 145 -4.59 -19.17 -31.67
CA ASN A 145 -4.08 -20.53 -31.45
C ASN A 145 -2.55 -20.62 -31.45
N LEU A 146 -1.89 -19.74 -32.20
CA LEU A 146 -0.43 -19.66 -32.20
C LEU A 146 0.10 -19.18 -30.82
N TYR A 147 -0.50 -18.11 -30.25
CA TYR A 147 -0.12 -17.61 -28.92
C TYR A 147 -0.54 -18.53 -27.79
N ALA A 148 -1.61 -19.29 -27.91
CA ALA A 148 -2.05 -20.28 -26.93
C ALA A 148 -1.03 -21.44 -26.70
N SER A 149 -0.11 -21.64 -27.65
CA SER A 149 0.88 -22.72 -27.63
C SER A 149 2.26 -22.33 -27.10
N VAL A 150 2.45 -21.09 -26.65
CA VAL A 150 3.74 -20.55 -26.19
C VAL A 150 3.63 -20.01 -24.76
N ASN A 151 4.79 -19.76 -24.13
CA ASN A 151 4.89 -19.31 -22.75
C ASN A 151 5.47 -17.89 -22.64
N ASP A 152 5.77 -17.23 -23.73
CA ASP A 152 6.30 -15.87 -23.79
C ASP A 152 6.14 -15.29 -25.21
N ASP A 153 6.42 -14.00 -25.37
CA ASP A 153 6.44 -13.35 -26.67
C ASP A 153 7.55 -13.91 -27.59
N PHE A 154 7.28 -13.90 -28.89
CA PHE A 154 8.25 -14.42 -29.86
C PHE A 154 9.49 -13.54 -29.94
N ALA A 155 10.65 -14.11 -29.77
CA ALA A 155 11.93 -13.42 -29.99
C ALA A 155 12.09 -12.95 -31.47
N ASP A 156 11.51 -13.69 -32.41
CA ASP A 156 11.39 -13.32 -33.81
C ASP A 156 9.94 -13.50 -34.27
N PRO A 157 9.10 -12.45 -34.16
CA PRO A 157 7.68 -12.52 -34.49
C PRO A 157 7.42 -12.94 -35.94
N ALA A 158 8.22 -12.46 -36.91
CA ALA A 158 8.03 -12.75 -38.34
C ALA A 158 8.10 -14.24 -38.60
N SER A 159 9.08 -14.94 -38.04
CA SER A 159 9.25 -16.40 -38.29
C SER A 159 8.04 -17.24 -37.86
N LYS A 160 7.27 -16.76 -36.87
CA LYS A 160 6.08 -17.45 -36.37
C LYS A 160 4.81 -16.95 -37.04
N LEU A 161 4.61 -15.67 -37.18
CA LEU A 161 3.41 -15.07 -37.73
C LEU A 161 3.29 -15.30 -39.24
N ASP A 162 4.38 -15.43 -39.99
CA ASP A 162 4.36 -15.78 -41.42
C ASP A 162 3.72 -17.16 -41.67
N THR A 163 3.73 -18.07 -40.71
CA THR A 163 3.06 -19.38 -40.84
C THR A 163 1.54 -19.25 -40.96
N VAL A 164 0.95 -18.15 -40.46
CA VAL A 164 -0.49 -17.86 -40.48
C VAL A 164 -0.83 -16.60 -41.27
N LYS A 165 0.14 -15.96 -41.91
CA LYS A 165 0.00 -14.72 -42.68
C LYS A 165 -1.08 -14.74 -43.73
N GLY A 166 -1.36 -15.92 -44.33
CA GLY A 166 -2.43 -16.06 -45.29
C GLY A 166 -3.83 -15.69 -44.79
N THR A 167 -4.02 -15.64 -43.49
CA THR A 167 -5.30 -15.22 -42.86
C THR A 167 -5.44 -13.72 -42.73
N PHE A 168 -4.38 -12.92 -42.82
CA PHE A 168 -4.39 -11.49 -42.53
C PHE A 168 -5.19 -10.63 -43.50
N SER A 169 -5.39 -11.10 -44.72
CA SER A 169 -6.12 -10.34 -45.74
C SER A 169 -7.56 -10.00 -45.36
N GLU A 170 -8.12 -10.68 -44.36
CA GLU A 170 -9.47 -10.40 -43.86
C GLU A 170 -9.49 -9.40 -42.67
N TYR A 171 -8.32 -9.02 -42.13
CA TYR A 171 -8.16 -8.25 -40.92
C TYR A 171 -7.35 -6.98 -41.20
N ASP A 172 -7.99 -5.82 -41.07
CA ASP A 172 -7.32 -4.53 -41.35
C ASP A 172 -6.63 -3.94 -40.11
N THR A 173 -6.97 -4.41 -38.92
CA THR A 173 -6.53 -3.86 -37.64
C THR A 173 -5.78 -4.88 -36.80
N ALA A 174 -4.62 -4.52 -36.28
CA ALA A 174 -3.90 -5.25 -35.23
C ALA A 174 -4.01 -4.53 -33.89
N VAL A 175 -4.18 -5.29 -32.81
CA VAL A 175 -4.06 -4.82 -31.42
C VAL A 175 -2.85 -5.50 -30.81
N VAL A 176 -1.90 -4.72 -30.27
CA VAL A 176 -0.63 -5.20 -29.73
C VAL A 176 -0.55 -4.79 -28.26
N THR A 177 -0.38 -5.74 -27.35
CA THR A 177 -0.20 -5.48 -25.93
C THR A 177 1.28 -5.52 -25.56
N LEU A 178 1.76 -4.45 -24.96
CA LEU A 178 3.09 -4.35 -24.34
C LEU A 178 2.92 -4.43 -22.84
N LYS A 179 3.73 -5.24 -22.15
CA LYS A 179 3.58 -5.47 -20.73
C LYS A 179 4.87 -5.32 -19.95
N ARG A 180 4.76 -4.75 -18.75
CA ARG A 180 5.78 -4.81 -17.71
C ARG A 180 5.18 -5.36 -16.42
N ASN A 181 5.87 -6.32 -15.83
CA ASN A 181 5.53 -6.86 -14.52
C ASN A 181 6.41 -6.21 -13.47
N SER A 182 5.82 -5.82 -12.39
CA SER A 182 6.50 -5.45 -11.15
C SER A 182 5.88 -6.24 -10.00
N GLY A 183 6.49 -6.23 -8.85
CA GLY A 183 5.97 -6.99 -7.72
C GLY A 183 6.75 -6.76 -6.46
N GLU A 184 6.20 -7.21 -5.36
CA GLU A 184 6.84 -7.18 -4.07
C GLU A 184 8.21 -7.86 -4.11
N GLY A 185 9.23 -7.20 -3.55
CA GLY A 185 10.60 -7.68 -3.54
C GLY A 185 11.36 -7.54 -4.87
N ASN A 186 10.74 -6.99 -5.92
CA ASN A 186 11.30 -6.96 -7.27
C ASN A 186 11.10 -5.59 -7.93
N ASP A 187 12.13 -4.75 -7.88
CA ASP A 187 12.19 -3.53 -8.67
C ASP A 187 12.39 -3.83 -10.16
N GLN A 188 12.01 -2.88 -11.01
CA GLN A 188 12.31 -2.93 -12.43
C GLN A 188 13.82 -2.83 -12.65
N SER A 189 14.34 -3.61 -13.60
CA SER A 189 15.77 -3.65 -13.85
C SER A 189 16.28 -2.34 -14.47
N LEU A 190 17.35 -1.80 -13.90
CA LEU A 190 18.06 -0.64 -14.45
C LEU A 190 18.90 -1.02 -15.68
N ASP A 191 19.24 -2.30 -15.86
CA ASP A 191 19.95 -2.83 -16.99
C ASP A 191 19.56 -4.30 -17.23
N ILE A 192 18.97 -4.60 -18.39
CA ILE A 192 18.56 -5.97 -18.78
C ILE A 192 19.64 -6.71 -19.59
N GLY A 193 20.85 -6.16 -19.64
CA GLY A 193 22.04 -6.82 -20.13
C GLY A 193 22.36 -6.61 -21.62
N ALA A 194 23.51 -7.14 -22.01
CA ALA A 194 24.10 -6.93 -23.33
C ALA A 194 23.27 -7.50 -24.49
N SER A 195 22.43 -8.50 -24.27
CA SER A 195 21.52 -9.06 -25.29
C SER A 195 20.45 -8.05 -25.74
N GLU A 196 20.13 -7.08 -24.91
CA GLU A 196 19.24 -5.98 -25.19
C GLU A 196 19.96 -4.62 -25.21
N ASN A 197 21.27 -4.63 -25.48
CA ASN A 197 22.10 -3.43 -25.56
C ASN A 197 22.04 -2.53 -24.31
N HIS A 198 21.97 -3.15 -23.13
CA HIS A 198 21.93 -2.45 -21.85
C HIS A 198 20.74 -1.49 -21.68
N ARG A 199 19.58 -1.83 -22.26
CA ARG A 199 18.32 -1.11 -21.98
C ARG A 199 17.90 -1.31 -20.53
N THR A 200 17.04 -0.44 -20.09
CA THR A 200 16.31 -0.67 -18.83
C THR A 200 15.14 -1.64 -19.03
N GLY A 201 14.59 -2.16 -17.93
CA GLY A 201 13.37 -2.98 -17.99
C GLY A 201 12.14 -2.24 -18.52
N LEU A 202 12.16 -0.91 -18.45
CA LEU A 202 11.03 -0.04 -18.85
C LEU A 202 11.14 0.52 -20.27
N THR A 203 12.26 0.31 -20.93
CA THR A 203 12.45 0.63 -22.34
C THR A 203 11.74 -0.41 -23.20
N ILE A 204 11.26 -0.01 -24.38
CA ILE A 204 10.73 -0.96 -25.36
C ILE A 204 11.79 -1.96 -25.79
N LYS A 205 11.48 -3.26 -25.76
CA LYS A 205 12.40 -4.36 -26.09
C LYS A 205 12.53 -4.56 -27.58
N THR A 206 13.66 -5.15 -28.00
CA THR A 206 13.92 -5.45 -29.42
C THR A 206 12.85 -6.33 -30.08
N ASN A 207 12.35 -7.35 -29.38
CA ASN A 207 11.29 -8.21 -29.91
C ASN A 207 9.94 -7.49 -30.00
N GLU A 208 9.63 -6.55 -29.10
CA GLU A 208 8.45 -5.69 -29.16
C GLU A 208 8.51 -4.74 -30.35
N LEU A 209 9.66 -4.09 -30.61
CA LEU A 209 9.87 -3.27 -31.81
C LEU A 209 9.70 -4.08 -33.09
N LYS A 210 10.24 -5.31 -33.16
CA LYS A 210 10.02 -6.23 -34.31
C LYS A 210 8.56 -6.59 -34.46
N LEU A 211 7.81 -6.77 -33.37
CA LEU A 211 6.38 -7.09 -33.45
C LEU A 211 5.57 -5.90 -33.99
N LEU A 212 5.85 -4.68 -33.54
CA LEU A 212 5.22 -3.46 -34.00
C LEU A 212 5.54 -3.19 -35.48
N ASP A 213 6.80 -3.36 -35.88
CA ASP A 213 7.25 -3.27 -37.27
C ASP A 213 6.51 -4.29 -38.15
N TYR A 214 6.42 -5.54 -37.70
CA TYR A 214 5.68 -6.59 -38.41
C TYR A 214 4.19 -6.22 -38.52
N ALA A 215 3.60 -5.74 -37.46
CA ALA A 215 2.19 -5.29 -37.46
C ALA A 215 1.99 -4.14 -38.43
N SER A 216 2.82 -3.12 -38.43
CA SER A 216 2.73 -1.95 -39.33
C SER A 216 2.88 -2.35 -40.79
N LYS A 217 3.73 -3.33 -41.12
CA LYS A 217 3.92 -3.84 -42.49
C LYS A 217 2.77 -4.72 -43.01
N ASN A 218 1.95 -5.27 -42.12
CA ASN A 218 0.92 -6.27 -42.53
C ASN A 218 -0.52 -5.82 -42.27
N PHE A 219 -0.74 -4.76 -41.51
CA PHE A 219 -2.07 -4.22 -41.19
C PHE A 219 -2.19 -2.74 -41.57
N LYS A 220 -3.41 -2.27 -41.79
CA LYS A 220 -3.65 -0.86 -42.14
C LYS A 220 -3.63 0.03 -40.90
N LYS A 221 -3.97 -0.53 -39.73
CA LYS A 221 -4.05 0.17 -38.45
C LYS A 221 -3.51 -0.72 -37.34
N VAL A 222 -2.69 -0.14 -36.47
CA VAL A 222 -2.16 -0.77 -35.27
C VAL A 222 -2.62 0.03 -34.05
N ILE A 223 -3.17 -0.65 -33.05
CA ILE A 223 -3.55 -0.11 -31.74
C ILE A 223 -2.61 -0.73 -30.71
N VAL A 224 -1.98 0.10 -29.87
CA VAL A 224 -1.07 -0.35 -28.82
C VAL A 224 -1.77 -0.26 -27.48
N VAL A 225 -1.68 -1.32 -26.69
CA VAL A 225 -2.18 -1.38 -25.31
C VAL A 225 -0.98 -1.49 -24.37
N ILE A 226 -0.84 -0.52 -23.47
CA ILE A 226 0.23 -0.47 -22.47
C ILE A 226 -0.29 -1.05 -21.17
N ASN A 227 0.03 -2.31 -20.89
CA ASN A 227 -0.32 -2.98 -19.64
C ASN A 227 0.89 -2.94 -18.68
N SER A 228 1.11 -1.78 -18.10
CA SER A 228 2.19 -1.52 -17.15
C SER A 228 1.72 -0.52 -16.09
N ALA A 229 1.95 -0.84 -14.82
CA ALA A 229 1.78 0.10 -13.72
C ALA A 229 2.94 1.11 -13.66
N ASN A 230 4.15 0.64 -13.98
CA ASN A 230 5.31 1.50 -14.06
C ASN A 230 5.31 2.29 -15.38
N THR A 231 5.76 3.52 -15.34
CA THR A 231 5.95 4.34 -16.54
C THR A 231 6.99 3.71 -17.46
N MET A 232 6.64 3.57 -18.74
CA MET A 232 7.55 3.09 -19.80
C MET A 232 8.05 4.26 -20.64
N GLU A 233 9.20 4.10 -21.27
CA GLU A 233 9.66 5.02 -22.31
C GLU A 233 8.82 4.85 -23.57
N LEU A 234 7.87 5.77 -23.79
CA LEU A 234 6.89 5.70 -24.88
C LEU A 234 7.20 6.64 -26.06
N GLY A 235 8.43 7.12 -26.18
CA GLY A 235 8.86 7.98 -27.29
C GLY A 235 8.51 7.44 -28.69
N PHE A 236 8.54 6.11 -28.85
CA PHE A 236 8.19 5.44 -30.11
C PHE A 236 6.71 5.64 -30.55
N LEU A 237 5.84 6.15 -29.69
CA LEU A 237 4.45 6.53 -30.00
C LEU A 237 4.31 7.96 -30.49
N ASP A 238 5.30 8.82 -30.23
CA ASP A 238 5.24 10.24 -30.59
C ASP A 238 5.85 10.48 -31.98
N PRO A 239 5.08 11.03 -32.94
CA PRO A 239 5.60 11.38 -34.26
C PRO A 239 6.69 12.46 -34.23
N ASN A 240 6.81 13.22 -33.16
CA ASN A 240 7.83 14.25 -32.97
C ASN A 240 9.08 13.75 -32.23
N ASP A 241 9.15 12.45 -31.88
CA ASP A 241 10.33 11.89 -31.23
C ASP A 241 11.60 12.12 -32.09
N PRO A 242 12.73 12.50 -31.50
CA PRO A 242 13.99 12.70 -32.25
C PRO A 242 14.44 11.47 -33.04
N ASN A 243 14.02 10.29 -32.65
CA ASN A 243 14.35 9.04 -33.33
C ASN A 243 13.28 8.61 -34.37
N MET A 244 12.20 9.37 -34.52
CA MET A 244 11.13 9.13 -35.47
C MET A 244 11.30 9.97 -36.74
N SER A 245 11.27 9.35 -37.90
CA SER A 245 11.24 10.08 -39.19
C SER A 245 9.82 10.55 -39.55
N ALA A 246 9.71 11.53 -40.45
CA ALA A 246 8.42 12.00 -40.96
C ALA A 246 7.57 10.90 -41.62
N ASP A 247 8.19 9.81 -42.08
CA ASP A 247 7.51 8.68 -42.69
C ASP A 247 7.11 7.61 -41.64
N GLY A 248 7.33 7.85 -40.34
CA GLY A 248 7.01 6.95 -39.24
C GLY A 248 8.02 5.79 -39.10
N ILE A 249 9.25 5.97 -39.55
CA ILE A 249 10.34 5.03 -39.32
C ILE A 249 11.06 5.40 -38.04
N TYR A 250 11.02 4.52 -37.07
CA TYR A 250 11.69 4.69 -35.77
C TYR A 250 13.09 4.10 -35.81
N THR A 251 14.09 4.88 -35.42
CA THR A 251 15.46 4.42 -35.24
C THR A 251 15.69 4.07 -33.77
N ASP A 252 16.10 2.85 -33.51
CA ASP A 252 16.32 2.36 -32.15
C ASP A 252 17.54 3.07 -31.52
N PRO A 253 17.38 3.88 -30.47
CA PRO A 253 18.52 4.60 -29.88
C PRO A 253 19.52 3.68 -29.17
N TYR A 254 19.09 2.47 -28.79
CA TYR A 254 19.95 1.49 -28.13
C TYR A 254 20.65 0.55 -29.12
N ASN A 255 20.18 0.46 -30.34
CA ASN A 255 20.77 -0.37 -31.39
C ASN A 255 20.96 0.47 -32.66
N THR A 256 22.04 1.24 -32.68
CA THR A 256 22.32 2.20 -33.76
C THR A 256 22.33 1.54 -35.14
N GLY A 257 21.43 1.98 -36.00
CA GLY A 257 21.25 1.47 -37.34
C GLY A 257 20.08 0.48 -37.51
N ALA A 258 19.45 0.03 -36.43
CA ALA A 258 18.22 -0.74 -36.52
C ALA A 258 17.03 0.23 -36.64
N THR A 259 16.19 0.00 -37.66
CA THR A 259 15.03 0.82 -37.94
C THR A 259 13.77 -0.04 -38.04
N TYR A 260 12.65 0.53 -37.61
CA TYR A 260 11.35 -0.15 -37.55
C TYR A 260 10.27 0.76 -38.12
N ASP A 261 9.40 0.19 -38.97
CA ASP A 261 8.22 0.89 -39.48
C ASP A 261 7.13 0.91 -38.41
N LEU A 262 6.82 2.06 -37.88
CA LEU A 262 5.76 2.28 -36.86
C LEU A 262 4.64 3.18 -37.43
N SER A 263 4.62 3.46 -38.72
CA SER A 263 3.73 4.43 -39.39
C SER A 263 2.23 4.10 -39.26
N LYS A 264 1.89 2.84 -38.92
CA LYS A 264 0.51 2.38 -38.77
C LYS A 264 0.02 2.36 -37.33
N ILE A 265 0.84 2.77 -36.34
CA ILE A 265 0.37 2.96 -34.96
C ILE A 265 -0.50 4.22 -34.95
N LYS A 266 -1.80 4.03 -34.81
CA LYS A 266 -2.80 5.10 -34.86
C LYS A 266 -3.46 5.40 -33.54
N ALA A 267 -3.44 4.47 -32.60
CA ALA A 267 -3.97 4.69 -31.26
C ALA A 267 -3.16 3.94 -30.23
N ALA A 268 -3.15 4.46 -29.01
CA ALA A 268 -2.57 3.82 -27.85
C ALA A 268 -3.40 4.09 -26.58
N ILE A 269 -3.54 3.06 -25.74
CA ILE A 269 -4.25 3.12 -24.48
C ILE A 269 -3.34 2.60 -23.37
N TRP A 270 -3.23 3.37 -22.29
CA TRP A 270 -2.68 2.89 -21.05
C TRP A 270 -3.76 2.09 -20.31
N ALA A 271 -3.50 0.81 -20.09
CA ALA A 271 -4.40 -0.12 -19.42
C ALA A 271 -3.91 -0.50 -18.01
N GLY A 272 -2.75 0.01 -17.57
CA GLY A 272 -2.22 -0.10 -16.20
C GLY A 272 -2.45 -1.46 -15.55
N CYS A 273 -2.89 -1.43 -14.30
CA CYS A 273 -3.29 -2.60 -13.50
C CYS A 273 -4.82 -2.71 -13.50
N CYS A 274 -5.39 -3.24 -14.56
CA CYS A 274 -6.81 -3.15 -14.86
C CYS A 274 -7.72 -4.19 -14.19
N GLY A 275 -7.21 -5.01 -13.29
CA GLY A 275 -8.00 -5.97 -12.53
C GLY A 275 -8.62 -7.12 -13.35
N SER A 276 -9.42 -7.94 -12.68
CA SER A 276 -10.02 -9.16 -13.25
C SER A 276 -10.97 -8.89 -14.43
N GLN A 277 -11.51 -7.70 -14.55
CA GLN A 277 -12.47 -7.31 -15.60
C GLN A 277 -11.87 -6.37 -16.65
N GLY A 278 -10.57 -6.12 -16.61
CA GLY A 278 -9.87 -5.21 -17.51
C GLY A 278 -10.05 -5.53 -19.00
N GLY A 279 -10.19 -6.79 -19.35
CA GLY A 279 -10.46 -7.19 -20.74
C GLY A 279 -11.82 -6.72 -21.24
N THR A 280 -12.86 -6.75 -20.40
CA THR A 280 -14.19 -6.22 -20.72
C THR A 280 -14.13 -4.70 -20.86
N ALA A 281 -13.49 -4.02 -19.90
CA ALA A 281 -13.33 -2.58 -19.92
C ALA A 281 -12.62 -2.09 -21.18
N LEU A 282 -11.48 -2.69 -21.52
CA LEU A 282 -10.75 -2.37 -22.75
C LEU A 282 -11.62 -2.52 -23.98
N ALA A 283 -12.35 -3.62 -24.10
CA ALA A 283 -13.20 -3.88 -25.25
C ALA A 283 -14.33 -2.84 -25.39
N ASN A 284 -14.92 -2.42 -24.26
CA ASN A 284 -15.95 -1.38 -24.21
C ASN A 284 -15.41 0.01 -24.61
N ILE A 285 -14.16 0.30 -24.27
CA ILE A 285 -13.50 1.52 -24.72
C ILE A 285 -13.23 1.45 -26.22
N LEU A 286 -12.62 0.36 -26.70
CA LEU A 286 -12.23 0.25 -28.12
C LEU A 286 -13.43 0.26 -29.07
N ASP A 287 -14.61 -0.24 -28.67
CA ASP A 287 -15.82 -0.20 -29.52
C ASP A 287 -16.68 1.07 -29.31
N GLY A 288 -16.30 1.94 -28.37
CA GLY A 288 -17.01 3.18 -28.08
C GLY A 288 -18.26 3.02 -27.21
N THR A 289 -18.50 1.82 -26.64
CA THR A 289 -19.54 1.64 -25.61
C THR A 289 -19.25 2.54 -24.40
N VAL A 290 -17.97 2.72 -24.08
CA VAL A 290 -17.46 3.62 -23.05
C VAL A 290 -16.56 4.67 -23.71
N ASN A 291 -16.78 5.93 -23.38
CA ASN A 291 -15.88 7.02 -23.74
C ASN A 291 -14.78 7.11 -22.68
N PRO A 292 -13.48 6.98 -23.03
CA PRO A 292 -12.38 7.07 -22.07
C PRO A 292 -12.36 8.43 -21.37
N SER A 293 -12.08 8.42 -20.07
CA SER A 293 -12.01 9.61 -19.23
C SER A 293 -10.92 9.51 -18.17
N GLY A 294 -10.01 8.56 -18.29
CA GLY A 294 -8.86 8.40 -17.44
C GLY A 294 -7.76 9.40 -17.78
N HIS A 295 -6.92 9.72 -16.78
CA HIS A 295 -5.77 10.62 -16.90
C HIS A 295 -4.54 9.96 -16.28
N LEU A 296 -3.36 10.20 -16.86
CA LEU A 296 -2.10 9.63 -16.36
C LEU A 296 -1.76 10.17 -14.98
N VAL A 297 -1.31 9.29 -14.12
CA VAL A 297 -0.96 9.58 -12.72
C VAL A 297 0.53 9.81 -12.51
N ASP A 298 1.30 9.70 -13.56
CA ASP A 298 2.75 9.86 -13.61
C ASP A 298 3.17 10.58 -14.89
N THR A 299 4.34 11.21 -14.85
CA THR A 299 4.99 11.80 -16.03
C THR A 299 5.69 10.72 -16.85
N TYR A 300 5.43 10.66 -18.14
CA TYR A 300 6.08 9.73 -19.07
C TYR A 300 7.26 10.40 -19.76
N ALA A 301 8.45 10.16 -19.23
CA ALA A 301 9.68 10.66 -19.82
C ALA A 301 10.12 9.82 -21.04
N ARG A 302 10.88 10.46 -21.96
CA ARG A 302 11.46 9.77 -23.12
C ARG A 302 12.66 8.92 -22.77
N ASP A 303 13.41 9.31 -21.76
CA ASP A 303 14.62 8.65 -21.26
C ASP A 303 14.62 8.70 -19.73
N LEU A 304 14.19 7.61 -19.11
CA LEU A 304 14.11 7.49 -17.66
C LEU A 304 15.47 7.57 -16.97
N THR A 305 16.56 7.37 -17.71
CA THR A 305 17.93 7.53 -17.15
C THR A 305 18.32 8.98 -16.90
N LYS A 306 17.51 9.92 -17.39
CA LYS A 306 17.66 11.37 -17.18
C LYS A 306 16.80 11.91 -16.04
N ASP A 307 15.97 11.06 -15.46
CA ASP A 307 15.21 11.42 -14.28
C ASP A 307 16.16 11.64 -13.08
N PRO A 308 15.94 12.66 -12.23
CA PRO A 308 16.80 12.91 -11.10
C PRO A 308 16.85 11.75 -10.10
N THR A 309 15.78 10.95 -10.00
CA THR A 309 15.72 9.81 -9.08
C THR A 309 16.53 8.60 -9.56
N TYR A 310 16.82 8.50 -10.88
CA TYR A 310 17.52 7.35 -11.45
C TYR A 310 18.91 7.11 -10.84
N LYS A 311 19.64 8.18 -10.53
CA LYS A 311 21.02 8.09 -10.03
C LYS A 311 21.13 7.55 -8.61
N ASN A 312 20.06 7.68 -7.85
CA ASN A 312 19.96 7.27 -6.44
C ASN A 312 18.90 6.18 -6.23
N PHE A 313 18.61 5.39 -7.24
CA PHE A 313 17.74 4.23 -7.16
C PHE A 313 18.57 2.94 -7.27
N GLY A 314 18.29 1.94 -6.43
CA GLY A 314 18.92 0.62 -6.51
C GLY A 314 19.69 0.23 -5.26
N SER A 315 20.86 -0.39 -5.44
CA SER A 315 21.63 -1.06 -4.37
C SER A 315 22.95 -0.34 -4.08
N TYR A 316 22.94 0.51 -3.08
CA TYR A 316 24.15 1.19 -2.57
C TYR A 316 24.47 0.71 -1.16
N LYS A 317 25.75 0.48 -0.88
CA LYS A 317 26.20 -0.16 0.34
C LYS A 317 27.29 0.65 1.02
N TYR A 318 27.26 0.72 2.36
CA TYR A 318 28.36 1.30 3.12
C TYR A 318 29.64 0.50 2.93
N SER A 319 30.78 1.17 2.75
CA SER A 319 32.08 0.54 2.51
C SER A 319 32.55 -0.31 3.69
N ASN A 320 32.19 0.08 4.92
CA ASN A 320 32.47 -0.66 6.14
C ASN A 320 31.32 -1.58 6.59
N SER A 321 30.40 -1.89 5.71
CA SER A 321 29.21 -2.69 6.00
C SER A 321 29.53 -4.04 6.67
N ALA A 322 30.57 -4.73 6.23
CA ALA A 322 30.99 -5.99 6.81
C ALA A 322 31.52 -5.88 8.25
N GLU A 323 32.06 -4.71 8.63
CA GLU A 323 32.57 -4.45 9.98
C GLU A 323 31.45 -4.04 10.95
N LEU A 324 30.44 -3.35 10.43
CA LEU A 324 29.29 -2.87 11.21
C LEU A 324 28.36 -4.01 11.64
N ASN A 325 28.42 -5.11 10.95
CA ASN A 325 27.37 -6.10 11.03
C ASN A 325 27.75 -7.32 11.87
N SER A 326 27.60 -7.22 13.17
CA SER A 326 27.64 -8.38 14.07
C SER A 326 26.42 -9.30 13.94
N TYR A 327 25.46 -8.97 13.08
CA TYR A 327 24.13 -9.61 13.00
C TYR A 327 23.76 -10.25 11.66
N GLN A 328 24.63 -10.29 10.68
CA GLN A 328 24.48 -11.13 9.47
C GLN A 328 24.45 -10.44 8.12
N ASP A 329 23.88 -9.26 7.95
CA ASP A 329 23.65 -8.74 6.60
C ASP A 329 24.35 -7.41 6.35
N GLU A 330 24.59 -7.14 5.08
CA GLU A 330 25.16 -5.89 4.60
C GLU A 330 24.21 -4.73 4.87
N THR A 331 24.73 -3.54 5.15
CA THR A 331 23.93 -2.34 5.36
C THR A 331 23.88 -1.51 4.09
N PHE A 332 22.69 -1.29 3.60
CA PHE A 332 22.41 -0.53 2.39
C PHE A 332 21.80 0.83 2.70
N PHE A 333 21.86 1.74 1.74
CA PHE A 333 21.27 3.06 1.87
C PHE A 333 20.72 3.57 0.54
N VAL A 334 19.84 4.55 0.62
CA VAL A 334 19.27 5.30 -0.50
C VAL A 334 19.21 6.77 -0.10
N GLU A 335 19.69 7.64 -0.99
CA GLU A 335 19.64 9.10 -0.82
C GLU A 335 18.59 9.70 -1.77
N TYR A 336 17.72 10.52 -1.23
CA TYR A 336 16.69 11.22 -1.99
C TYR A 336 17.20 12.62 -2.36
N GLU A 337 18.28 12.64 -3.15
CA GLU A 337 18.98 13.88 -3.55
C GLU A 337 18.09 14.81 -4.39
N GLU A 338 17.11 14.25 -5.10
CA GLU A 338 16.17 15.00 -5.89
C GLU A 338 15.30 15.97 -5.07
N GLY A 339 15.23 15.77 -3.77
CA GLY A 339 14.43 16.60 -2.88
C GLY A 339 12.95 16.60 -3.26
N ILE A 340 12.38 17.78 -3.46
CA ILE A 340 10.96 17.92 -3.87
C ILE A 340 10.73 17.70 -5.37
N TYR A 341 11.80 17.50 -6.16
CA TYR A 341 11.74 17.44 -7.62
C TYR A 341 11.53 16.03 -8.13
N VAL A 342 10.36 15.45 -7.83
CA VAL A 342 9.91 14.13 -8.26
C VAL A 342 8.85 14.29 -9.36
N GLY A 343 8.93 13.47 -10.41
CA GLY A 343 7.95 13.44 -11.48
C GLY A 343 7.75 14.79 -12.15
N TYR A 344 6.50 15.21 -12.38
CA TYR A 344 6.19 16.48 -13.05
C TYR A 344 6.78 17.69 -12.30
N ARG A 345 6.95 17.61 -10.98
CA ARG A 345 7.57 18.71 -10.21
C ARG A 345 8.98 19.03 -10.71
N TYR A 346 9.72 18.01 -11.14
CA TYR A 346 11.00 18.17 -11.82
C TYR A 346 10.82 18.73 -13.24
N TYR A 347 10.04 18.03 -14.08
CA TYR A 347 9.98 18.34 -15.50
C TYR A 347 9.40 19.73 -15.77
N GLU A 348 8.36 20.13 -15.05
CA GLU A 348 7.77 21.47 -15.19
C GLU A 348 8.69 22.58 -14.66
N THR A 349 9.42 22.31 -13.58
CA THR A 349 10.42 23.25 -13.07
C THR A 349 11.59 23.38 -14.03
N ALA A 350 12.06 22.26 -14.61
CA ALA A 350 13.12 22.25 -15.61
C ALA A 350 12.73 23.05 -16.88
N ALA A 351 11.49 22.87 -17.33
CA ALA A 351 10.94 23.63 -18.46
C ALA A 351 10.97 25.14 -18.20
N TYR A 352 10.48 25.56 -17.03
CA TYR A 352 10.47 26.97 -16.65
C TYR A 352 11.89 27.55 -16.49
N GLU A 353 12.82 26.82 -15.89
CA GLU A 353 14.21 27.26 -15.68
C GLU A 353 15.03 27.24 -16.98
N ALA A 354 14.70 26.40 -17.95
CA ALA A 354 15.31 26.42 -19.27
C ALA A 354 15.10 27.74 -20.00
N ASP A 355 13.91 28.31 -19.92
CA ASP A 355 13.56 29.58 -20.48
C ASP A 355 14.26 30.78 -19.79
N LYS A 356 14.72 30.60 -18.57
CA LYS A 356 15.47 31.59 -17.77
C LYS A 356 17.00 31.42 -17.86
N GLU A 357 17.48 30.59 -18.76
CA GLU A 357 18.91 30.25 -18.93
C GLU A 357 19.55 29.53 -17.72
N ASN A 358 18.78 29.21 -16.67
CA ASN A 358 19.26 28.53 -15.46
C ASN A 358 19.46 27.03 -15.71
N TYR A 359 18.79 26.48 -16.73
CA TYR A 359 18.95 25.07 -17.14
C TYR A 359 19.09 24.95 -18.66
N SER A 360 19.99 25.77 -19.23
CA SER A 360 20.24 25.78 -20.69
C SER A 360 20.55 24.38 -21.21
N GLY A 361 19.80 23.94 -22.22
CA GLY A 361 19.93 22.64 -22.84
C GLY A 361 18.83 21.65 -22.45
N PHE A 362 17.99 21.93 -21.48
CA PHE A 362 16.76 21.21 -21.29
C PHE A 362 15.72 21.67 -22.34
N ASN A 363 14.97 20.70 -22.86
CA ASN A 363 13.85 20.97 -23.77
C ASN A 363 12.73 20.01 -23.40
N TYR A 364 11.58 20.54 -23.04
CA TYR A 364 10.44 19.76 -22.58
C TYR A 364 9.97 18.75 -23.63
N ASP A 365 9.77 19.19 -24.87
CA ASP A 365 9.25 18.35 -25.94
C ASP A 365 10.14 17.14 -26.27
N THR A 366 11.44 17.26 -26.00
CA THR A 366 12.40 16.16 -26.19
C THR A 366 12.66 15.36 -24.90
N SER A 367 12.08 15.74 -23.77
CA SER A 367 12.25 15.09 -22.47
C SER A 367 11.01 14.35 -22.01
N VAL A 368 9.82 14.87 -22.31
CA VAL A 368 8.54 14.31 -21.90
C VAL A 368 7.72 13.87 -23.12
N VAL A 369 7.07 12.73 -23.02
CA VAL A 369 6.12 12.23 -24.03
C VAL A 369 4.71 12.62 -23.65
N TYR A 370 4.34 12.35 -22.40
CA TYR A 370 3.03 12.68 -21.84
C TYR A 370 3.20 13.27 -20.44
N PRO A 371 2.65 14.46 -20.19
CA PRO A 371 2.69 15.07 -18.86
C PRO A 371 1.81 14.31 -17.86
N PHE A 372 2.06 14.52 -16.57
CA PHE A 372 1.14 14.15 -15.51
C PHE A 372 -0.24 14.77 -15.74
N GLY A 373 -1.31 14.03 -15.50
CA GLY A 373 -2.68 14.50 -15.68
C GLY A 373 -3.19 14.46 -17.13
N TYR A 374 -2.36 14.02 -18.11
CA TYR A 374 -2.75 13.92 -19.51
C TYR A 374 -3.74 12.79 -19.76
N GLY A 375 -4.74 13.04 -20.59
CA GLY A 375 -5.70 12.03 -21.08
C GLY A 375 -6.57 12.55 -22.20
N LEU A 376 -6.88 11.68 -23.15
CA LEU A 376 -7.75 11.97 -24.30
C LEU A 376 -9.14 11.35 -24.10
N SER A 377 -10.12 11.93 -24.79
CA SER A 377 -11.49 11.44 -24.85
C SER A 377 -11.98 11.36 -26.30
N TYR A 378 -13.06 10.65 -26.55
CA TYR A 378 -13.78 10.67 -27.86
C TYR A 378 -14.62 11.94 -28.04
N THR A 379 -14.67 12.80 -27.03
CA THR A 379 -15.28 14.11 -27.06
C THR A 379 -14.29 15.18 -26.62
N SER A 380 -14.68 16.44 -26.60
CA SER A 380 -13.87 17.54 -26.08
C SER A 380 -14.60 18.27 -24.98
N PHE A 381 -13.84 18.83 -24.04
CA PHE A 381 -14.36 19.62 -22.94
C PHE A 381 -13.76 21.04 -22.95
N SER A 382 -14.48 21.97 -22.35
CA SER A 382 -13.98 23.30 -22.01
C SER A 382 -14.14 23.49 -20.51
N ASN A 383 -13.05 23.83 -19.84
CA ASN A 383 -13.00 24.09 -18.41
C ASN A 383 -12.83 25.61 -18.21
N GLU A 384 -13.71 26.25 -17.44
CA GLU A 384 -13.62 27.70 -17.19
C GLU A 384 -13.91 27.98 -15.70
N TYR A 385 -13.16 28.88 -15.07
CA TYR A 385 -13.52 29.39 -13.76
C TYR A 385 -14.88 30.10 -13.76
N GLU A 386 -15.74 29.78 -12.82
CA GLU A 386 -17.01 30.47 -12.62
C GLU A 386 -16.89 31.54 -11.53
N GLY A 387 -16.11 32.57 -11.83
CA GLY A 387 -15.77 33.65 -10.92
C GLY A 387 -14.51 33.41 -10.08
N ALA A 388 -14.23 34.30 -9.14
CA ALA A 388 -13.13 34.14 -8.21
C ALA A 388 -13.48 33.13 -7.10
N PRO A 389 -12.48 32.38 -6.56
CA PRO A 389 -12.73 31.46 -5.46
C PRO A 389 -13.16 32.20 -4.20
N THR A 390 -13.90 31.50 -3.34
CA THR A 390 -14.09 31.93 -1.96
C THR A 390 -12.94 31.43 -1.10
N TYR A 391 -12.60 32.18 -0.05
CA TYR A 391 -11.55 31.79 0.89
C TYR A 391 -12.10 31.74 2.32
N ASP A 392 -11.98 30.59 2.94
CA ASP A 392 -12.28 30.37 4.36
C ASP A 392 -11.02 30.58 5.18
N GLU A 393 -10.94 31.72 5.90
CA GLU A 393 -9.80 32.05 6.78
C GLU A 393 -9.62 31.07 7.94
N LYS A 394 -10.70 30.46 8.42
CA LYS A 394 -10.63 29.55 9.54
C LYS A 394 -10.00 28.21 9.18
N ASN A 395 -10.38 27.71 8.01
CA ASN A 395 -9.92 26.43 7.51
C ASN A 395 -8.78 26.56 6.49
N GLU A 396 -8.35 27.80 6.19
CA GLU A 396 -7.28 28.14 5.23
C GLU A 396 -7.50 27.46 3.87
N THR A 397 -8.76 27.47 3.40
CA THR A 397 -9.21 26.74 2.21
C THR A 397 -9.78 27.67 1.14
N TYR A 398 -9.34 27.48 -0.09
CA TYR A 398 -9.95 28.09 -1.29
C TYR A 398 -10.98 27.15 -1.87
N SER A 399 -12.17 27.65 -2.19
CA SER A 399 -13.20 26.90 -2.92
C SER A 399 -13.39 27.52 -4.29
N PHE A 400 -12.98 26.80 -5.32
CA PHE A 400 -13.14 27.16 -6.72
C PHE A 400 -14.39 26.52 -7.29
N LYS A 401 -15.11 27.28 -8.13
CA LYS A 401 -16.16 26.74 -9.00
C LYS A 401 -15.65 26.68 -10.43
N VAL A 402 -15.70 25.50 -11.02
CA VAL A 402 -15.25 25.28 -12.39
C VAL A 402 -16.43 24.77 -13.22
N LYS A 403 -16.77 25.50 -14.26
CA LYS A 403 -17.73 25.08 -15.25
C LYS A 403 -17.05 24.21 -16.28
N VAL A 404 -17.43 22.94 -16.34
CA VAL A 404 -16.98 21.96 -17.34
C VAL A 404 -18.10 21.78 -18.36
N THR A 405 -17.80 21.99 -19.64
CA THR A 405 -18.76 21.87 -20.74
C THR A 405 -18.30 20.80 -21.73
N ASN A 406 -19.13 19.84 -22.06
CA ASN A 406 -18.89 18.94 -23.18
C ASN A 406 -19.13 19.70 -24.51
N THR A 407 -18.05 20.07 -25.18
CA THR A 407 -18.07 20.82 -26.45
C THR A 407 -18.04 19.94 -27.69
N GLY A 408 -17.85 18.62 -27.50
CA GLY A 408 -17.78 17.67 -28.58
C GLY A 408 -19.13 17.02 -28.92
N SER A 409 -19.08 15.85 -29.53
CA SER A 409 -20.26 15.19 -30.12
C SER A 409 -20.63 13.86 -29.44
N VAL A 410 -19.86 13.42 -28.46
CA VAL A 410 -20.08 12.15 -27.73
C VAL A 410 -20.26 12.46 -26.26
N ALA A 411 -21.15 11.74 -25.58
CA ALA A 411 -21.30 11.85 -24.12
C ALA A 411 -20.00 11.43 -23.40
N GLY A 412 -19.61 12.14 -22.35
CA GLY A 412 -18.38 11.85 -21.62
C GLY A 412 -18.32 12.51 -20.26
N LYS A 413 -17.34 12.11 -19.44
CA LYS A 413 -17.00 12.73 -18.17
C LYS A 413 -15.76 13.59 -18.37
N GLY A 414 -15.79 14.85 -17.90
CA GLY A 414 -14.65 15.77 -17.93
C GLY A 414 -13.96 15.82 -16.57
N VAL A 415 -12.66 16.08 -16.58
CA VAL A 415 -11.84 16.32 -15.38
C VAL A 415 -11.36 17.77 -15.38
N ALA A 416 -11.49 18.43 -14.25
CA ALA A 416 -10.89 19.74 -14.00
C ALA A 416 -9.74 19.58 -13.01
N GLN A 417 -8.57 20.14 -13.35
CA GLN A 417 -7.35 20.09 -12.55
C GLN A 417 -6.86 21.51 -12.28
N ILE A 418 -6.51 21.83 -11.03
CA ILE A 418 -5.96 23.14 -10.68
C ILE A 418 -4.54 22.94 -10.16
N TYR A 419 -3.58 23.57 -10.81
CA TYR A 419 -2.18 23.57 -10.43
C TYR A 419 -1.80 24.92 -9.82
N VAL A 420 -1.03 24.89 -8.74
CA VAL A 420 -0.63 26.10 -8.00
C VAL A 420 0.85 26.38 -8.25
N ASN A 421 1.13 27.60 -8.71
CA ASN A 421 2.48 28.15 -8.78
C ASN A 421 2.68 29.12 -7.60
N ALA A 422 3.61 28.78 -6.72
CA ALA A 422 4.01 29.61 -5.58
C ALA A 422 5.20 30.53 -5.93
N PRO A 423 5.33 31.72 -5.30
CA PRO A 423 6.46 32.60 -5.55
C PRO A 423 7.77 31.96 -5.10
N TYR A 424 8.76 31.94 -5.98
CA TYR A 424 10.09 31.41 -5.70
C TYR A 424 11.14 32.51 -5.68
N THR A 425 11.98 32.53 -4.66
CA THR A 425 13.16 33.40 -4.56
C THR A 425 14.40 32.55 -4.71
N LYS A 426 15.29 32.89 -5.63
CA LYS A 426 16.52 32.13 -5.89
C LYS A 426 17.36 31.95 -4.63
N GLY A 427 17.60 30.69 -4.25
CA GLY A 427 18.32 30.31 -3.03
C GLY A 427 17.49 30.39 -1.75
N GLY A 428 16.20 30.66 -1.85
CA GLY A 428 15.23 30.53 -0.75
C GLY A 428 14.76 29.10 -0.55
N ILE A 429 13.57 28.93 0.03
CA ILE A 429 12.92 27.63 0.20
C ILE A 429 12.65 27.03 -1.20
N GLU A 430 13.00 25.78 -1.40
CA GLU A 430 12.77 25.11 -2.69
C GLU A 430 11.29 25.03 -3.03
N LYS A 431 10.96 25.29 -4.30
CA LYS A 431 9.59 25.23 -4.82
C LYS A 431 9.58 24.69 -6.23
N ALA A 432 8.77 23.69 -6.49
CA ALA A 432 8.45 23.30 -7.86
C ALA A 432 7.75 24.45 -8.58
N HIS A 433 7.82 24.46 -9.91
CA HIS A 433 7.14 25.51 -10.67
C HIS A 433 5.64 25.45 -10.49
N VAL A 434 5.07 24.26 -10.58
CA VAL A 434 3.66 24.00 -10.29
C VAL A 434 3.51 22.75 -9.42
N VAL A 435 2.46 22.71 -8.61
CA VAL A 435 2.01 21.55 -7.84
C VAL A 435 0.51 21.39 -7.98
N LEU A 436 0.00 20.17 -8.04
CA LEU A 436 -1.44 19.93 -8.05
C LEU A 436 -2.06 20.44 -6.74
N GLY A 437 -3.02 21.36 -6.86
CA GLY A 437 -3.79 21.87 -5.74
C GLY A 437 -5.07 21.09 -5.50
N GLY A 438 -5.74 20.68 -6.57
CA GLY A 438 -6.97 19.93 -6.48
C GLY A 438 -7.56 19.56 -7.83
N PHE A 439 -8.55 18.71 -7.81
CA PHE A 439 -9.22 18.19 -9.00
C PHE A 439 -10.67 17.82 -8.71
N ALA A 440 -11.47 17.73 -9.77
CA ALA A 440 -12.82 17.17 -9.70
C ALA A 440 -13.21 16.55 -11.05
N LYS A 441 -14.08 15.55 -11.01
CA LYS A 441 -14.64 14.89 -12.18
C LYS A 441 -16.14 15.10 -12.27
N THR A 442 -16.65 15.33 -13.48
CA THR A 442 -18.09 15.54 -13.71
C THR A 442 -18.84 14.21 -13.73
N LYS A 443 -20.15 14.28 -13.59
CA LYS A 443 -21.04 13.22 -14.08
C LYS A 443 -20.90 13.08 -15.60
N MET A 444 -21.60 12.09 -16.18
CA MET A 444 -21.70 11.95 -17.65
C MET A 444 -22.43 13.15 -18.24
N LEU A 445 -21.74 13.94 -19.08
CA LEU A 445 -22.28 15.10 -19.77
C LEU A 445 -22.62 14.75 -21.23
N GLN A 446 -23.86 15.08 -21.64
CA GLN A 446 -24.25 14.98 -23.03
C GLN A 446 -23.59 16.08 -23.88
N PRO A 447 -23.49 15.95 -25.21
CA PRO A 447 -23.00 17.03 -26.07
C PRO A 447 -23.72 18.35 -25.81
N GLY A 448 -22.95 19.40 -25.51
CA GLY A 448 -23.41 20.72 -25.12
C GLY A 448 -23.89 20.87 -23.68
N GLU A 449 -23.91 19.81 -22.86
CA GLU A 449 -24.22 19.88 -21.43
C GLU A 449 -23.04 20.41 -20.64
N SER A 450 -23.32 21.13 -19.57
CA SER A 450 -22.33 21.65 -18.62
C SER A 450 -22.66 21.21 -17.20
N GLU A 451 -21.63 21.12 -16.38
CA GLU A 451 -21.71 20.95 -14.93
C GLU A 451 -20.73 21.91 -14.26
N THR A 452 -21.11 22.50 -13.14
CA THR A 452 -20.20 23.25 -12.28
C THR A 452 -19.74 22.30 -11.18
N VAL A 453 -18.44 22.05 -11.12
CA VAL A 453 -17.80 21.27 -10.08
C VAL A 453 -17.10 22.18 -9.07
N ASP A 454 -17.09 21.77 -7.81
CA ASP A 454 -16.42 22.48 -6.74
C ASP A 454 -15.05 21.82 -6.49
N ILE A 455 -13.99 22.62 -6.39
CA ILE A 455 -12.63 22.17 -6.09
C ILE A 455 -12.12 22.93 -4.87
N GLU A 456 -11.85 22.19 -3.80
CA GLU A 456 -11.30 22.75 -2.57
C GLU A 456 -9.79 22.54 -2.53
N ILE A 457 -9.05 23.63 -2.25
CA ILE A 457 -7.61 23.66 -2.14
C ILE A 457 -7.21 24.26 -0.80
N LYS A 458 -6.61 23.45 0.06
CA LYS A 458 -6.07 23.92 1.33
C LYS A 458 -4.72 24.58 1.15
N GLU A 459 -4.41 25.62 1.91
CA GLU A 459 -3.09 26.29 1.88
C GLU A 459 -1.96 25.27 2.17
N ASP A 460 -2.24 24.24 2.96
CA ASP A 460 -1.30 23.15 3.24
C ASP A 460 -0.72 22.47 2.00
N TYR A 461 -1.50 22.36 0.91
CA TYR A 461 -1.06 21.64 -0.29
C TYR A 461 0.04 22.34 -1.07
N PHE A 462 0.20 23.65 -0.90
CA PHE A 462 1.18 24.47 -1.61
C PHE A 462 2.05 25.37 -0.73
N THR A 463 1.96 25.24 0.61
CA THR A 463 2.94 25.83 1.54
C THR A 463 4.21 25.01 1.55
N SER A 464 5.35 25.67 1.77
CA SER A 464 6.65 25.00 1.76
C SER A 464 7.25 24.88 3.16
N TYR A 465 7.94 23.80 3.44
CA TYR A 465 8.60 23.58 4.72
C TYR A 465 10.05 24.09 4.70
N ASP A 466 10.33 25.12 5.51
CA ASP A 466 11.69 25.65 5.66
C ASP A 466 12.48 24.88 6.72
N TYR A 467 13.12 23.80 6.31
CA TYR A 467 13.93 22.96 7.22
C TYR A 467 15.26 23.61 7.61
N LYS A 468 15.68 24.66 6.91
CA LYS A 468 16.98 25.32 7.16
C LYS A 468 16.89 26.40 8.21
N ASN A 469 15.91 27.28 8.12
CA ASN A 469 15.83 28.53 8.92
C ASN A 469 14.66 28.50 9.90
N GLU A 470 13.43 28.56 9.40
CA GLU A 470 12.23 28.68 10.24
C GLU A 470 11.82 27.36 10.91
N LYS A 471 12.21 26.22 10.32
CA LYS A 471 11.89 24.85 10.78
C LYS A 471 10.38 24.66 10.98
N CYS A 472 9.62 25.17 10.04
CA CYS A 472 8.16 25.04 9.96
C CYS A 472 7.67 25.35 8.54
N TYR A 473 6.38 25.21 8.32
CA TYR A 473 5.77 25.61 7.05
C TYR A 473 5.76 27.14 6.89
N VAL A 474 6.01 27.59 5.68
CA VAL A 474 6.05 29.00 5.29
C VAL A 474 5.25 29.18 4.00
N MET A 475 4.39 30.18 3.99
CA MET A 475 3.78 30.73 2.80
C MET A 475 4.43 32.07 2.49
N ASP A 476 5.29 32.13 1.50
CA ASP A 476 6.04 33.35 1.15
C ASP A 476 5.13 34.46 0.63
N SER A 477 5.54 35.73 0.84
CA SER A 477 4.89 36.87 0.20
C SER A 477 5.14 36.85 -1.31
N GLY A 478 4.11 37.21 -2.09
CA GLY A 478 4.21 37.25 -3.55
C GLY A 478 2.92 36.83 -4.23
N TYR A 479 3.01 36.52 -5.52
CA TYR A 479 1.89 36.10 -6.33
C TYR A 479 1.78 34.59 -6.33
N TYR A 480 0.58 34.10 -6.01
CA TYR A 480 0.19 32.69 -6.14
C TYR A 480 -0.75 32.58 -7.33
N ASN A 481 -0.36 31.77 -8.31
CA ASN A 481 -1.12 31.54 -9.54
C ASN A 481 -1.79 30.18 -9.47
N PHE A 482 -3.09 30.15 -9.73
CA PHE A 482 -3.89 28.92 -9.78
C PHE A 482 -4.29 28.69 -11.24
N TYR A 483 -3.66 27.72 -11.88
CA TYR A 483 -3.89 27.36 -13.28
C TYR A 483 -4.95 26.27 -13.36
N LEU A 484 -6.07 26.56 -14.00
CA LEU A 484 -7.05 25.54 -14.40
C LEU A 484 -6.57 24.92 -15.71
N SER A 485 -6.01 23.74 -15.63
CA SER A 485 -5.24 23.10 -16.70
C SER A 485 -5.79 21.72 -17.02
N ASP A 486 -5.55 21.26 -18.25
CA ASP A 486 -5.89 19.90 -18.68
C ASP A 486 -4.85 18.87 -18.21
N ASP A 487 -3.63 19.30 -17.96
CA ASP A 487 -2.50 18.53 -17.45
C ASP A 487 -1.45 19.45 -16.78
N ALA A 488 -0.39 18.88 -16.23
CA ALA A 488 0.63 19.62 -15.49
C ALA A 488 1.42 20.60 -16.37
N HIS A 489 1.47 20.46 -17.70
CA HIS A 489 2.23 21.33 -18.61
C HIS A 489 1.40 22.43 -19.25
N SER A 490 0.08 22.36 -19.17
CA SER A 490 -0.82 23.33 -19.84
C SER A 490 -0.68 24.77 -19.34
N TRP A 491 -0.03 25.02 -18.18
CA TRP A 491 0.34 26.37 -17.70
C TRP A 491 1.14 27.15 -18.75
N ALA A 492 2.03 26.48 -19.49
CA ALA A 492 2.86 27.12 -20.52
C ALA A 492 2.02 27.68 -21.68
N THR A 493 0.91 27.03 -22.01
CA THR A 493 -0.05 27.52 -23.00
C THR A 493 -0.86 28.69 -22.42
N ILE A 494 -1.39 28.54 -21.18
CA ILE A 494 -2.18 29.55 -20.48
C ILE A 494 -1.39 30.86 -20.32
N ASP A 495 -0.11 30.79 -20.02
CA ASP A 495 0.75 31.97 -19.90
C ASP A 495 0.90 32.75 -21.19
N ASN A 496 0.68 32.12 -22.33
CA ASN A 496 0.74 32.77 -23.66
C ASN A 496 -0.65 33.15 -24.23
N GLU A 497 -1.74 32.88 -23.51
CA GLU A 497 -3.08 33.28 -23.91
C GLU A 497 -3.30 34.80 -23.86
N SER A 498 -4.32 35.30 -24.58
CA SER A 498 -4.79 36.67 -24.40
C SER A 498 -5.36 36.89 -22.99
N ASP A 499 -5.33 38.14 -22.48
CA ASP A 499 -5.84 38.47 -21.15
C ASP A 499 -7.28 37.96 -20.92
N THR A 500 -8.11 37.96 -21.97
CA THR A 500 -9.50 37.51 -21.89
C THR A 500 -9.61 36.00 -21.74
N GLU A 501 -8.85 35.21 -22.47
CA GLU A 501 -8.83 33.76 -22.36
C GLU A 501 -8.11 33.35 -21.08
N LYS A 502 -6.97 33.97 -20.76
CA LYS A 502 -6.24 33.72 -19.52
C LYS A 502 -7.10 33.91 -18.26
N ALA A 503 -8.00 34.91 -18.24
CA ALA A 503 -8.91 35.12 -17.12
C ALA A 503 -9.91 33.98 -16.87
N LYS A 504 -10.10 33.07 -17.82
CA LYS A 504 -10.91 31.86 -17.64
C LYS A 504 -10.16 30.73 -16.97
N HIS A 505 -8.83 30.72 -17.11
CA HIS A 505 -7.98 29.58 -16.72
C HIS A 505 -6.98 29.95 -15.63
N LEU A 506 -6.80 31.25 -15.30
CA LEU A 506 -5.83 31.67 -14.30
C LEU A 506 -6.48 32.58 -13.25
N TYR A 507 -6.39 32.17 -12.00
CA TYR A 507 -6.66 33.03 -10.86
C TYR A 507 -5.35 33.36 -10.15
N THR A 508 -5.12 34.65 -9.85
CA THR A 508 -3.92 35.10 -9.15
C THR A 508 -4.26 35.78 -7.83
N ARG A 509 -3.62 35.32 -6.76
CA ARG A 509 -3.69 35.97 -5.44
C ARG A 509 -2.35 36.57 -5.07
N TYR A 510 -2.36 37.79 -4.56
CA TYR A 510 -1.19 38.43 -3.97
C TYR A 510 -1.21 38.29 -2.44
N VAL A 511 -0.14 37.71 -1.88
CA VAL A 511 0.10 37.61 -0.43
C VAL A 511 1.11 38.72 -0.07
N SER A 512 0.69 39.69 0.75
CA SER A 512 1.49 40.89 1.04
C SER A 512 2.62 40.61 2.04
N GLU A 513 2.44 39.67 2.95
CA GLU A 513 3.41 39.31 3.99
C GLU A 513 3.50 37.80 4.12
N SER A 514 4.71 37.29 4.32
CA SER A 514 4.90 35.83 4.53
C SER A 514 4.21 35.37 5.81
N LYS A 515 3.53 34.24 5.70
CA LYS A 515 2.96 33.55 6.86
C LYS A 515 3.93 32.48 7.34
N ILE A 516 4.26 32.51 8.63
CA ILE A 516 5.12 31.50 9.27
C ILE A 516 4.24 30.69 10.22
N TYR A 517 4.11 29.41 9.96
CA TYR A 517 3.20 28.50 10.67
C TYR A 517 3.94 27.81 11.81
N LYS A 518 4.26 28.55 12.88
CA LYS A 518 4.83 27.99 14.11
C LYS A 518 3.76 27.44 15.01
N ASP A 519 4.17 26.56 15.89
CA ASP A 519 3.29 25.89 16.87
C ASP A 519 2.31 26.87 17.54
N GLY A 520 1.11 26.43 17.76
CA GLY A 520 0.04 27.10 18.48
C GLY A 520 -0.81 28.07 17.68
N LYS A 521 -0.39 28.52 16.50
CA LYS A 521 -1.17 29.45 15.70
C LYS A 521 -2.09 28.77 14.69
N THR A 522 -1.56 27.78 14.03
CA THR A 522 -2.27 27.02 12.97
C THR A 522 -2.58 25.63 13.40
N GLY A 523 -2.61 25.42 14.68
CA GLY A 523 -3.02 24.18 15.25
C GLY A 523 -2.04 23.05 15.01
N LYS A 524 -0.73 23.27 15.25
CA LYS A 524 0.09 22.10 15.46
C LYS A 524 0.74 21.50 14.20
N ARG A 525 1.09 22.28 13.23
CA ARG A 525 1.81 21.78 12.06
C ARG A 525 3.22 21.29 12.35
N VAL A 526 3.80 21.75 13.46
CA VAL A 526 5.14 21.36 13.91
C VAL A 526 5.17 21.32 15.42
N THR A 527 5.61 20.25 16.01
CA THR A 527 5.79 20.09 17.44
C THR A 527 7.23 19.78 17.79
N ASP A 528 7.66 20.10 19.03
CA ASP A 528 9.00 19.80 19.50
C ASP A 528 9.32 18.29 19.51
N LYS A 529 8.30 17.45 19.51
CA LYS A 529 8.49 16.00 19.52
C LYS A 529 8.71 15.42 18.14
N SER A 530 8.02 15.98 17.13
CA SER A 530 8.01 15.43 15.78
C SER A 530 9.17 15.89 14.93
N VAL A 531 9.76 17.03 15.24
CA VAL A 531 10.73 17.65 14.36
C VAL A 531 12.09 17.01 14.53
N ALA A 532 12.52 16.31 13.49
CA ALA A 532 13.87 15.77 13.38
C ALA A 532 14.95 16.83 13.61
N THR A 533 14.67 18.08 13.26
CA THR A 533 15.55 19.22 13.44
C THR A 533 15.73 19.66 14.89
N ASN A 534 14.87 19.27 15.81
CA ASN A 534 14.98 19.60 17.22
C ASN A 534 15.80 18.59 18.02
N LYS A 535 16.07 17.43 17.43
CA LYS A 535 16.86 16.39 18.10
C LYS A 535 18.27 16.33 17.53
N GLU A 536 19.24 16.16 18.40
CA GLU A 536 20.62 15.96 17.99
C GLU A 536 20.80 14.67 17.20
N ASP A 537 19.95 13.70 17.43
CA ASP A 537 19.88 12.40 16.78
C ASP A 537 18.91 12.31 15.63
N ASP A 538 19.06 13.14 14.72
CA ASP A 538 18.30 13.24 13.55
C ASP A 538 18.22 11.99 12.72
N GLU A 539 17.01 11.52 12.54
CA GLU A 539 16.73 10.30 11.85
C GLU A 539 16.55 10.50 10.35
N LEU A 540 16.15 11.69 9.89
CA LEU A 540 15.80 11.86 8.51
C LEU A 540 17.01 12.03 7.61
N ASN A 541 17.72 13.13 7.70
CA ASN A 541 18.66 13.29 6.60
C ASN A 541 19.93 14.02 6.90
N TRP A 542 19.69 15.04 7.61
CA TRP A 542 20.49 16.20 7.42
C TRP A 542 21.67 16.21 8.35
N LYS A 543 21.77 15.21 9.20
CA LYS A 543 22.87 15.06 10.10
C LYS A 543 23.87 13.99 9.74
N PHE A 544 24.20 13.92 8.51
CA PHE A 544 25.50 13.41 8.16
C PHE A 544 26.63 14.34 8.61
N LYS A 545 26.41 15.15 9.62
CA LYS A 545 27.46 15.97 10.27
C LYS A 545 28.61 15.17 10.87
N GLU A 546 28.46 13.87 10.94
CA GLU A 546 29.51 12.95 11.30
C GLU A 546 30.61 12.85 10.25
N TYR A 547 30.28 13.15 9.01
CA TYR A 547 31.23 13.18 7.94
C TYR A 547 31.80 14.59 7.80
N ASN A 548 33.07 14.72 7.52
CA ASN A 548 33.73 16.01 7.39
C ASN A 548 33.26 16.72 6.13
N GLU A 549 32.77 17.94 6.28
CA GLU A 549 32.47 18.81 5.16
C GLU A 549 33.61 18.85 4.15
N GLY A 550 33.34 18.49 2.90
CA GLY A 550 34.31 18.51 1.80
C GLY A 550 35.13 17.25 1.64
N SER A 551 34.89 16.18 2.39
CA SER A 551 35.38 14.85 2.07
C SER A 551 34.41 14.09 1.18
N VAL A 552 34.90 13.21 0.34
CA VAL A 552 34.06 12.27 -0.38
C VAL A 552 33.28 11.45 0.67
N GLY A 553 31.94 11.47 0.58
CA GLY A 553 31.12 10.84 1.59
C GLY A 553 31.06 11.62 2.91
N ASP A 554 31.01 12.95 2.86
CA ASP A 554 30.86 13.81 4.03
C ASP A 554 29.52 13.65 4.74
N GLY A 555 28.67 12.77 4.22
CA GLY A 555 27.38 12.40 4.81
C GLY A 555 26.28 13.41 4.62
N TYR A 556 26.49 14.48 3.90
CA TYR A 556 25.41 15.34 3.47
C TYR A 556 24.73 14.79 2.23
N ILE A 557 23.41 14.79 2.22
CA ILE A 557 22.64 14.66 0.99
C ILE A 557 22.93 15.90 0.14
N HIS A 558 23.44 15.68 -1.06
CA HIS A 558 23.63 16.73 -2.05
C HIS A 558 22.27 17.11 -2.63
N ASN A 559 21.55 17.99 -1.93
CA ASN A 559 20.21 18.35 -2.36
C ASN A 559 20.22 19.05 -3.71
N PHE A 560 19.41 18.55 -4.62
CA PHE A 560 19.08 19.19 -5.87
C PHE A 560 18.40 20.53 -5.60
N THR A 561 18.85 21.61 -6.20
CA THR A 561 18.33 22.95 -5.93
C THR A 561 17.96 23.71 -7.20
N ARG A 562 16.81 24.40 -7.15
CA ARG A 562 16.36 25.27 -8.23
C ARG A 562 17.30 26.46 -8.48
N ALA A 563 18.01 26.88 -7.45
CA ALA A 563 18.99 27.96 -7.58
C ALA A 563 20.15 27.64 -8.51
N ASN A 564 20.53 26.36 -8.60
CA ASN A 564 21.65 25.86 -9.41
C ASN A 564 21.27 24.54 -10.09
N PHE A 565 20.20 24.56 -10.83
CA PHE A 565 19.48 23.37 -11.30
C PHE A 565 20.38 22.40 -12.09
N LYS A 566 21.25 22.92 -12.96
CA LYS A 566 22.13 22.09 -13.76
C LYS A 566 23.26 21.43 -12.96
N ASP A 567 23.92 22.21 -12.12
CA ASP A 567 25.17 21.77 -11.46
C ASP A 567 24.90 21.01 -10.15
N SER A 568 23.66 21.08 -9.63
CA SER A 568 23.23 20.31 -8.46
C SER A 568 22.44 19.05 -8.83
N PHE A 569 22.41 18.66 -10.10
CA PHE A 569 21.71 17.44 -10.54
C PHE A 569 22.27 16.20 -9.85
N PRO A 570 21.39 15.28 -9.35
CA PRO A 570 21.80 14.10 -8.59
C PRO A 570 22.86 13.24 -9.29
N THR A 571 23.74 12.70 -8.50
CA THR A 571 24.82 11.81 -8.94
C THR A 571 24.71 10.45 -8.26
N SER A 572 25.18 9.39 -8.91
CA SER A 572 25.14 8.07 -8.28
C SER A 572 26.10 7.99 -7.12
N PRO A 573 25.66 7.57 -5.94
CA PRO A 573 26.55 7.29 -4.81
C PRO A 573 27.56 6.21 -5.17
N THR A 574 28.77 6.32 -4.65
CA THR A 574 29.75 5.24 -4.74
C THR A 574 29.94 4.61 -3.37
N GLY A 575 29.77 3.29 -3.25
CA GLY A 575 29.79 2.60 -1.96
C GLY A 575 31.12 2.74 -1.19
N ASN A 576 32.19 3.18 -1.86
CA ASN A 576 33.48 3.46 -1.23
C ASN A 576 33.55 4.85 -0.58
N ASP A 577 32.60 5.71 -0.87
CA ASP A 577 32.56 7.09 -0.41
C ASP A 577 31.87 7.22 0.94
N PHE A 578 31.07 6.20 1.32
CA PHE A 578 30.24 6.23 2.52
C PHE A 578 30.74 5.24 3.56
N VAL A 579 31.06 5.78 4.73
CA VAL A 579 31.46 5.04 5.91
C VAL A 579 30.49 5.36 7.02
N MET A 580 29.80 4.36 7.56
CA MET A 580 28.92 4.57 8.71
C MET A 580 29.76 4.70 9.99
N SER A 581 29.47 5.70 10.82
CA SER A 581 30.13 5.84 12.11
C SER A 581 29.73 4.75 13.11
N ASP A 582 30.57 4.48 14.10
CA ASP A 582 30.28 3.54 15.19
C ASP A 582 29.02 3.94 15.97
N GLU A 583 28.77 5.23 16.11
CA GLU A 583 27.61 5.75 16.81
C GLU A 583 26.31 5.44 16.06
N ARG A 584 26.28 5.68 14.75
CA ARG A 584 25.12 5.29 13.92
C ARG A 584 24.95 3.78 13.87
N ALA A 585 26.03 3.04 13.74
CA ALA A 585 25.97 1.58 13.73
C ALA A 585 25.31 1.02 15.00
N LYS A 586 25.60 1.63 16.15
CA LYS A 586 24.94 1.25 17.42
C LYS A 586 23.44 1.49 17.39
N LYS A 587 22.96 2.55 16.73
CA LYS A 587 21.52 2.83 16.59
C LYS A 587 20.77 1.80 15.75
N GLN A 588 21.48 1.08 14.89
CA GLN A 588 20.90 -0.02 14.12
C GLN A 588 20.66 -1.28 14.96
N VAL A 589 21.30 -1.39 16.11
CA VAL A 589 21.23 -2.58 16.95
C VAL A 589 20.17 -2.44 18.02
N ALA A 590 19.09 -3.19 17.85
CA ALA A 590 17.90 -3.16 18.70
C ALA A 590 18.18 -3.13 20.21
N LYS A 591 19.09 -3.98 20.68
CA LYS A 591 19.34 -4.16 22.13
C LYS A 591 19.98 -2.96 22.84
N TYR A 592 20.56 -2.00 22.12
CA TYR A 592 21.28 -0.88 22.73
C TYR A 592 20.38 0.33 23.04
N ASN A 593 19.16 0.37 22.54
CA ASN A 593 18.30 1.55 22.59
C ASN A 593 17.11 1.44 23.54
N VAL A 594 16.81 0.23 24.05
CA VAL A 594 15.58 -0.02 24.84
C VAL A 594 15.68 0.55 26.26
N TRP A 595 16.87 0.55 26.86
CA TRP A 595 17.09 0.88 28.25
C TRP A 595 17.61 2.30 28.49
N ASP A 596 17.55 3.15 27.51
CA ASP A 596 17.93 4.55 27.59
C ASP A 596 16.93 5.32 28.45
N GLU A 597 17.40 6.26 29.26
CA GLU A 597 16.53 7.12 30.11
C GLU A 597 15.54 7.93 29.27
N GLU A 598 15.96 8.34 28.06
CA GLU A 598 15.10 9.05 27.10
C GLU A 598 13.91 8.19 26.66
N ASN A 599 14.11 6.88 26.56
CA ASN A 599 13.06 5.93 26.17
C ASN A 599 12.20 5.44 27.35
N ASN A 600 12.53 5.84 28.57
CA ASN A 600 11.83 5.44 29.80
C ASN A 600 11.51 6.66 30.71
N PRO A 601 10.81 7.68 30.20
CA PRO A 601 10.62 8.93 30.95
C PRO A 601 9.56 8.85 32.03
N ILE A 602 8.72 7.82 32.08
CA ILE A 602 7.57 7.72 32.99
C ILE A 602 7.97 6.97 34.23
N THR A 603 7.76 7.60 35.38
CA THR A 603 8.11 7.05 36.68
C THR A 603 6.90 6.66 37.54
N GLU A 604 5.73 7.21 37.26
CA GLU A 604 4.49 6.88 37.94
C GLU A 604 3.84 5.66 37.30
N MET A 605 3.60 4.62 38.13
CA MET A 605 3.04 3.36 37.64
C MET A 605 1.57 3.53 37.22
N PRO A 606 1.19 3.25 35.97
CA PRO A 606 -0.21 3.34 35.57
C PRO A 606 -1.09 2.32 36.30
N GLU A 607 -2.34 2.67 36.52
CA GLU A 607 -3.35 1.74 37.03
C GLU A 607 -3.66 0.66 36.00
N THR A 608 -3.70 -0.59 36.48
CA THR A 608 -4.07 -1.78 35.66
C THR A 608 -4.79 -2.79 36.56
N ASN A 609 -5.54 -3.72 35.95
CA ASN A 609 -6.20 -4.81 36.67
C ASN A 609 -7.15 -4.33 37.81
N THR A 610 -7.84 -3.22 37.57
CA THR A 610 -8.87 -2.72 38.52
C THR A 610 -10.15 -3.54 38.39
N ASP A 611 -11.10 -3.31 39.29
CA ASP A 611 -12.43 -3.91 39.18
C ASP A 611 -13.05 -3.59 37.84
N LYS A 612 -13.83 -4.55 37.30
CA LYS A 612 -14.48 -4.37 36.00
C LYS A 612 -15.45 -3.21 36.01
N THR A 613 -15.41 -2.40 35.00
CA THR A 613 -16.38 -1.34 34.73
C THR A 613 -17.74 -1.92 34.36
N SER A 614 -18.76 -1.07 34.38
CA SER A 614 -20.09 -1.45 33.87
C SER A 614 -20.18 -1.41 32.34
N TYR A 615 -19.15 -0.90 31.67
CA TYR A 615 -19.12 -0.80 30.20
C TYR A 615 -18.50 -2.05 29.59
N THR A 616 -19.01 -2.38 28.39
CA THR A 616 -18.37 -3.33 27.47
C THR A 616 -17.75 -2.56 26.30
N LEU A 617 -17.02 -3.23 25.40
CA LEU A 617 -16.46 -2.58 24.23
C LEU A 617 -17.55 -1.97 23.33
N ALA A 618 -18.77 -2.55 23.31
CA ALA A 618 -19.89 -2.01 22.56
C ALA A 618 -20.35 -0.63 23.10
N ASP A 619 -20.18 -0.37 24.38
CA ASP A 619 -20.47 0.93 25.01
C ASP A 619 -19.43 2.00 24.67
N MET A 620 -18.30 1.58 24.10
CA MET A 620 -17.21 2.47 23.67
C MET A 620 -17.35 2.88 22.20
N ARG A 621 -18.27 2.24 21.44
CA ARG A 621 -18.52 2.60 20.05
C ARG A 621 -19.06 4.04 19.93
N GLY A 622 -18.41 4.86 19.09
CA GLY A 622 -18.75 6.28 18.91
C GLY A 622 -18.26 7.20 20.03
N VAL A 623 -17.62 6.69 21.07
CA VAL A 623 -16.98 7.49 22.11
C VAL A 623 -15.70 8.11 21.54
N ASP A 624 -15.50 9.43 21.72
CA ASP A 624 -14.28 10.11 21.24
C ASP A 624 -13.02 9.54 21.89
N TYR A 625 -11.92 9.51 21.15
CA TYR A 625 -10.67 8.92 21.63
C TYR A 625 -10.18 9.55 22.94
N ASP A 626 -10.34 10.86 23.11
CA ASP A 626 -9.91 11.61 24.29
C ASP A 626 -10.94 11.65 25.43
N ASP A 627 -12.05 10.92 25.31
CA ASP A 627 -13.06 10.85 26.36
C ASP A 627 -12.52 10.08 27.57
N PRO A 628 -12.59 10.63 28.81
CA PRO A 628 -12.11 9.96 30.02
C PRO A 628 -12.70 8.57 30.27
N LYS A 629 -13.85 8.26 29.68
CA LYS A 629 -14.46 6.92 29.74
C LYS A 629 -13.50 5.82 29.24
N TRP A 630 -12.61 6.15 28.30
CA TRP A 630 -11.57 5.23 27.84
C TRP A 630 -10.57 4.92 28.95
N ASP A 631 -10.18 5.88 29.79
CA ASP A 631 -9.22 5.65 30.87
C ASP A 631 -9.79 4.67 31.89
N ASP A 632 -11.06 4.85 32.28
CA ASP A 632 -11.78 3.93 33.15
C ASP A 632 -11.85 2.52 32.56
N TYR A 633 -12.16 2.41 31.26
CA TYR A 633 -12.24 1.12 30.57
C TYR A 633 -10.86 0.46 30.46
N MET A 634 -9.82 1.21 30.20
CA MET A 634 -8.45 0.69 30.08
C MET A 634 -7.84 0.21 31.40
N ASN A 635 -8.21 0.80 32.53
CA ASN A 635 -7.67 0.43 33.83
C ASN A 635 -8.00 -1.02 34.24
N GLN A 636 -9.05 -1.60 33.68
CA GLN A 636 -9.43 -2.98 34.02
C GLN A 636 -8.57 -4.07 33.34
N PHE A 637 -7.77 -3.73 32.33
CA PHE A 637 -6.94 -4.68 31.61
C PHE A 637 -5.70 -5.07 32.42
N THR A 638 -5.30 -6.34 32.32
CA THR A 638 -4.03 -6.81 32.88
C THR A 638 -2.88 -6.52 31.92
N VAL A 639 -1.66 -6.42 32.45
CA VAL A 639 -0.46 -6.26 31.63
C VAL A 639 -0.32 -7.43 30.65
N ASP A 640 -0.56 -8.67 31.09
CA ASP A 640 -0.48 -9.85 30.24
C ASP A 640 -1.47 -9.81 29.06
N SER A 641 -2.70 -9.32 29.31
CA SER A 641 -3.69 -9.12 28.24
C SER A 641 -3.20 -8.10 27.20
N MET A 642 -2.70 -6.97 27.66
CA MET A 642 -2.18 -5.91 26.78
C MET A 642 -0.95 -6.36 25.98
N VAL A 643 -0.02 -7.07 26.63
CA VAL A 643 1.16 -7.68 25.97
C VAL A 643 0.72 -8.67 24.90
N ASN A 644 -0.29 -9.48 25.19
CA ASN A 644 -0.80 -10.47 24.25
C ASN A 644 -1.44 -9.82 23.03
N MET A 645 -2.25 -8.77 23.20
CA MET A 645 -2.83 -8.01 22.09
C MET A 645 -1.74 -7.35 21.23
N PHE A 646 -0.78 -6.66 21.86
CA PHE A 646 0.31 -6.01 21.16
C PHE A 646 1.18 -6.98 20.34
N SER A 647 1.48 -8.14 20.90
CA SER A 647 2.52 -9.06 20.38
C SER A 647 2.01 -10.08 19.35
N ASN A 648 0.71 -10.23 19.16
CA ASN A 648 0.12 -11.27 18.32
C ASN A 648 -0.93 -10.70 17.34
N GLY A 649 -0.52 -9.75 16.52
CA GLY A 649 -1.35 -9.12 15.51
C GLY A 649 -1.22 -9.69 14.10
N GLY A 650 -0.70 -10.91 13.95
CA GLY A 650 -0.54 -11.54 12.64
C GLY A 650 -1.86 -12.04 12.07
N TRP A 651 -2.41 -11.35 11.08
CA TRP A 651 -3.67 -11.65 10.38
C TRP A 651 -4.90 -11.55 11.29
N ASN A 652 -4.76 -10.92 12.43
CA ASN A 652 -5.84 -10.71 13.38
C ASN A 652 -5.43 -9.71 14.46
N GLU A 653 -6.42 -9.25 15.22
CA GLU A 653 -6.22 -8.65 16.55
C GLU A 653 -6.93 -9.55 17.56
N LEU A 654 -6.22 -9.99 18.59
CA LEU A 654 -6.71 -11.04 19.50
C LEU A 654 -7.95 -10.63 20.29
N GLU A 655 -8.70 -11.64 20.69
CA GLU A 655 -9.75 -11.50 21.68
C GLU A 655 -9.19 -11.31 23.10
N ASP A 656 -9.96 -10.62 23.92
CA ASP A 656 -9.90 -10.69 25.37
C ASP A 656 -11.30 -10.97 25.92
N ALA A 657 -11.60 -12.24 26.07
CA ALA A 657 -12.93 -12.68 26.50
C ALA A 657 -13.28 -12.19 27.92
N GLU A 658 -12.30 -11.98 28.81
CA GLU A 658 -12.52 -11.48 30.16
C GLU A 658 -13.00 -10.01 30.16
N ASN A 659 -12.56 -9.23 29.16
CA ASN A 659 -12.95 -7.85 28.96
C ASN A 659 -14.00 -7.67 27.85
N GLY A 660 -14.54 -8.76 27.32
CA GLY A 660 -15.57 -8.74 26.28
C GLY A 660 -15.09 -8.24 24.91
N VAL A 661 -13.79 -8.36 24.63
CA VAL A 661 -13.18 -7.94 23.38
C VAL A 661 -13.25 -9.06 22.35
N PRO A 662 -13.90 -8.87 21.19
CA PRO A 662 -13.95 -9.87 20.15
C PRO A 662 -12.64 -9.94 19.35
N LYS A 663 -12.40 -11.11 18.72
CA LYS A 663 -11.31 -11.35 17.78
C LYS A 663 -11.60 -10.73 16.43
N SER A 664 -10.62 -10.08 15.81
CA SER A 664 -10.67 -9.64 14.41
C SER A 664 -10.08 -10.68 13.46
N PHE A 665 -10.28 -10.48 12.16
CA PHE A 665 -9.65 -11.26 11.09
C PHE A 665 -9.25 -10.32 9.97
N ASP A 666 -7.95 -10.25 9.68
CA ASP A 666 -7.39 -9.33 8.70
C ASP A 666 -6.83 -10.08 7.51
N ALA A 667 -7.03 -9.55 6.32
CA ALA A 667 -6.55 -10.11 5.07
C ALA A 667 -5.52 -9.20 4.42
N ASP A 668 -4.64 -9.77 3.61
CA ASP A 668 -3.76 -8.97 2.78
C ASP A 668 -4.52 -8.39 1.57
N SER A 669 -4.08 -7.26 1.06
CA SER A 669 -4.70 -6.44 0.02
C SER A 669 -3.59 -5.55 -0.61
N PRO A 670 -3.79 -4.73 -1.70
CA PRO A 670 -5.02 -4.00 -2.03
C PRO A 670 -5.92 -4.61 -3.12
N TYR A 671 -5.50 -5.63 -3.83
CA TYR A 671 -6.25 -6.11 -5.00
C TYR A 671 -7.40 -7.05 -4.71
N GLY A 672 -7.80 -7.18 -3.48
CA GLY A 672 -8.77 -8.14 -3.02
C GLY A 672 -8.22 -8.94 -1.86
N TYR A 673 -9.00 -9.86 -1.35
CA TYR A 673 -8.65 -10.55 -0.13
C TYR A 673 -7.68 -11.69 -0.36
N TYR A 674 -6.47 -11.54 0.14
CA TYR A 674 -5.51 -12.60 0.32
C TYR A 674 -5.53 -13.08 1.75
N ALA A 675 -5.56 -14.40 1.95
CA ALA A 675 -5.53 -14.93 3.30
C ALA A 675 -4.55 -16.08 3.41
N HIS A 676 -3.59 -15.91 4.28
CA HIS A 676 -2.70 -17.00 4.66
C HIS A 676 -3.36 -18.02 5.60
N ALA A 677 -4.40 -17.62 6.32
CA ALA A 677 -5.01 -18.45 7.36
C ALA A 677 -6.53 -18.31 7.48
N LEU A 678 -7.19 -17.47 6.69
CA LEU A 678 -8.62 -17.24 6.78
C LEU A 678 -9.41 -18.17 5.87
N ASP A 679 -10.62 -18.54 6.27
CA ASP A 679 -11.56 -19.25 5.42
C ASP A 679 -12.23 -18.28 4.45
N ILE A 680 -11.53 -17.99 3.37
CA ILE A 680 -12.03 -17.15 2.28
C ILE A 680 -12.66 -18.03 1.22
N LYS A 681 -13.92 -17.77 0.97
CA LYS A 681 -14.71 -18.42 -0.07
C LYS A 681 -14.47 -17.72 -1.42
N ASN A 682 -15.31 -17.89 -2.37
CA ASN A 682 -15.23 -17.33 -3.70
C ASN A 682 -15.40 -15.78 -3.68
N VAL A 683 -14.29 -15.05 -3.60
CA VAL A 683 -14.22 -13.58 -3.60
C VAL A 683 -13.53 -13.06 -4.85
N ASN A 684 -13.72 -11.78 -5.18
CA ASN A 684 -12.95 -11.11 -6.22
C ASN A 684 -11.52 -10.88 -5.71
N LYS A 685 -10.55 -11.60 -6.26
CA LYS A 685 -9.17 -11.52 -5.81
C LYS A 685 -8.39 -10.40 -6.49
N TRP A 686 -8.95 -9.78 -7.52
CA TRP A 686 -8.24 -8.83 -8.37
C TRP A 686 -9.13 -7.65 -8.76
N TYR A 687 -9.23 -6.69 -7.84
CA TYR A 687 -9.64 -5.33 -8.16
C TYR A 687 -8.58 -4.63 -9.03
N CYS A 688 -8.85 -3.42 -9.48
CA CYS A 688 -7.83 -2.60 -10.12
C CYS A 688 -6.73 -2.23 -9.12
N GLY A 689 -5.51 -2.01 -9.59
CA GLY A 689 -4.44 -1.46 -8.76
C GLY A 689 -4.63 0.03 -8.49
N ASP A 690 -4.02 0.52 -7.43
CA ASP A 690 -4.18 1.89 -6.95
C ASP A 690 -3.86 2.98 -8.02
N PRO A 691 -2.87 2.80 -8.94
CA PRO A 691 -2.68 3.73 -10.05
C PRO A 691 -3.89 3.83 -10.99
N MET A 692 -4.61 2.73 -11.19
CA MET A 692 -5.83 2.73 -12.02
C MET A 692 -6.98 3.46 -11.30
N VAL A 693 -7.08 3.31 -9.98
CA VAL A 693 -8.04 4.05 -9.15
C VAL A 693 -7.73 5.55 -9.21
N ALA A 694 -6.46 5.93 -9.04
CA ALA A 694 -6.01 7.32 -9.14
C ALA A 694 -6.26 7.92 -10.54
N ALA A 695 -6.03 7.14 -11.61
CA ALA A 695 -6.25 7.57 -12.99
C ALA A 695 -7.70 7.93 -13.30
N THR A 696 -8.65 7.52 -12.47
CA THR A 696 -10.04 7.96 -12.58
C THR A 696 -10.24 9.44 -12.24
N PHE A 697 -9.38 10.03 -11.40
CA PHE A 697 -9.57 11.37 -10.80
C PHE A 697 -10.97 11.54 -10.19
N ASN A 698 -11.54 10.45 -9.63
CA ASN A 698 -12.92 10.38 -9.16
C ASN A 698 -12.98 9.84 -7.72
N THR A 699 -12.98 10.74 -6.75
CA THR A 699 -13.05 10.39 -5.33
C THR A 699 -14.37 9.70 -4.95
N THR A 700 -15.47 9.99 -5.66
CA THR A 700 -16.74 9.30 -5.45
C THR A 700 -16.61 7.82 -5.82
N LEU A 701 -16.02 7.52 -6.97
CA LEU A 701 -15.79 6.13 -7.40
C LEU A 701 -14.83 5.40 -6.47
N ALA A 702 -13.76 6.07 -6.00
CA ALA A 702 -12.85 5.49 -5.02
C ALA A 702 -13.58 5.12 -3.71
N LYS A 703 -14.47 5.99 -3.22
CA LYS A 703 -15.30 5.69 -2.06
C LYS A 703 -16.20 4.48 -2.30
N GLU A 704 -16.91 4.42 -3.43
CA GLU A 704 -17.77 3.29 -3.80
C GLU A 704 -16.97 1.98 -3.92
N LEU A 705 -15.74 2.05 -4.40
CA LEU A 705 -14.81 0.90 -4.44
C LEU A 705 -14.48 0.41 -3.03
N GLY A 706 -14.16 1.31 -2.11
CA GLY A 706 -13.93 0.98 -0.71
C GLY A 706 -15.14 0.33 -0.04
N GLU A 707 -16.35 0.86 -0.27
CA GLU A 707 -17.60 0.26 0.21
C GLU A 707 -17.77 -1.17 -0.32
N CYS A 708 -17.36 -1.41 -1.57
CA CYS A 708 -17.47 -2.71 -2.20
C CYS A 708 -16.62 -3.78 -1.52
N PHE A 709 -15.42 -3.43 -1.04
CA PHE A 709 -14.62 -4.32 -0.20
C PHE A 709 -15.38 -4.76 1.05
N GLY A 710 -16.02 -3.83 1.77
CA GLY A 710 -16.80 -4.18 2.95
C GLY A 710 -18.01 -5.06 2.66
N GLU A 711 -18.71 -4.81 1.55
CA GLU A 711 -19.82 -5.67 1.09
C GLU A 711 -19.34 -7.09 0.77
N GLU A 712 -18.15 -7.22 0.16
CA GLU A 712 -17.58 -8.52 -0.17
C GLU A 712 -17.13 -9.29 1.08
N SER A 713 -16.59 -8.60 2.10
CA SER A 713 -16.30 -9.19 3.40
C SER A 713 -17.55 -9.83 4.02
N TYR A 714 -18.67 -9.11 3.99
CA TYR A 714 -19.95 -9.61 4.50
C TYR A 714 -20.49 -10.77 3.64
N GLY A 715 -20.32 -10.70 2.32
CA GLY A 715 -20.65 -11.79 1.39
C GLY A 715 -19.88 -13.07 1.73
N ASN A 716 -18.61 -12.98 2.08
CA ASN A 716 -17.80 -14.10 2.55
C ASN A 716 -18.37 -14.76 3.82
N LYS A 717 -18.80 -13.94 4.80
CA LYS A 717 -19.49 -14.43 6.00
C LYS A 717 -20.79 -15.15 5.67
N LEU A 718 -21.58 -14.62 4.74
CA LEU A 718 -22.84 -15.24 4.31
C LEU A 718 -22.63 -16.62 3.68
N ALA A 719 -21.46 -16.84 3.06
CA ALA A 719 -21.07 -18.14 2.53
C ALA A 719 -20.51 -19.11 3.59
N GLY A 720 -20.46 -18.71 4.85
CA GLY A 720 -19.89 -19.48 5.94
C GLY A 720 -18.37 -19.36 6.07
N GLY A 721 -17.77 -18.34 5.44
CA GLY A 721 -16.37 -17.95 5.66
C GLY A 721 -16.21 -16.98 6.85
N SER A 722 -14.98 -16.53 7.09
CA SER A 722 -14.69 -15.53 8.11
C SER A 722 -15.27 -14.17 7.74
N LEU A 723 -15.76 -13.39 8.70
CA LEU A 723 -15.98 -11.97 8.50
C LEU A 723 -14.61 -11.31 8.50
N ILE A 724 -14.23 -10.71 7.39
CA ILE A 724 -12.97 -9.97 7.29
C ILE A 724 -13.19 -8.60 7.94
N THR A 725 -12.34 -8.24 8.91
CA THR A 725 -12.51 -7.03 9.72
C THR A 725 -11.47 -5.97 9.40
N GLY A 726 -10.36 -6.36 8.78
CA GLY A 726 -9.31 -5.45 8.35
C GLY A 726 -8.60 -5.91 7.09
N ILE A 727 -7.94 -4.97 6.45
CA ILE A 727 -7.11 -5.21 5.26
C ILE A 727 -5.75 -4.55 5.42
N TYR A 728 -4.67 -5.25 5.05
CA TYR A 728 -3.34 -4.65 4.91
C TYR A 728 -3.20 -4.02 3.53
N GLY A 729 -3.69 -2.82 3.41
CA GLY A 729 -3.81 -2.00 2.20
C GLY A 729 -4.69 -0.78 2.51
N TYR A 730 -4.79 0.20 1.72
CA TYR A 730 -4.18 0.40 0.40
C TYR A 730 -2.72 0.90 0.51
N GLY A 731 -2.01 1.09 -0.64
CA GLY A 731 -0.65 1.59 -0.64
C GLY A 731 -0.56 3.11 -0.85
N LEU A 732 0.20 3.84 -0.03
CA LEU A 732 0.23 5.30 -0.09
C LEU A 732 1.66 5.89 -0.21
N ASN A 733 2.63 5.06 -0.58
CA ASN A 733 3.95 5.55 -0.94
C ASN A 733 3.90 6.31 -2.27
N THR A 734 4.87 7.18 -2.51
CA THR A 734 4.96 7.98 -3.72
C THR A 734 5.62 7.16 -4.85
N HIS A 735 5.18 7.33 -6.10
CA HIS A 735 5.95 6.87 -7.27
C HIS A 735 7.21 7.73 -7.42
N ARG A 736 8.17 7.54 -6.52
CA ARG A 736 9.43 8.27 -6.54
C ARG A 736 10.20 8.04 -7.84
N SER A 737 10.22 6.79 -8.28
CA SER A 737 10.91 6.37 -9.48
C SER A 737 10.04 5.43 -10.30
N ALA A 738 10.12 5.53 -11.62
CA ALA A 738 9.51 4.59 -12.53
C ALA A 738 9.89 3.12 -12.26
N PHE A 739 11.06 2.90 -11.66
CA PHE A 739 11.62 1.56 -11.42
C PHE A 739 11.09 0.89 -10.15
N GLY A 740 10.32 1.56 -9.31
CA GLY A 740 9.77 1.01 -8.06
C GLY A 740 8.93 -0.25 -8.28
N GLY A 741 9.28 -1.33 -7.60
CA GLY A 741 8.66 -2.65 -7.78
C GLY A 741 7.20 -2.69 -7.35
N ARG A 742 6.78 -1.84 -6.41
CA ARG A 742 5.42 -1.76 -5.89
C ARG A 742 4.62 -0.54 -6.35
N ASN A 743 5.06 0.18 -7.40
CA ASN A 743 4.26 1.25 -7.99
C ASN A 743 2.85 0.82 -8.38
N TYR A 744 2.63 -0.46 -8.63
CA TYR A 744 1.31 -1.02 -8.91
C TYR A 744 0.35 -0.98 -7.70
N GLU A 745 0.87 -0.83 -6.47
CA GLU A 745 0.11 -0.72 -5.22
C GLU A 745 0.02 0.72 -4.69
N TYR A 746 0.64 1.68 -5.36
CA TYR A 746 0.69 3.08 -4.94
C TYR A 746 -0.05 3.94 -5.96
N TYR A 747 -0.67 5.04 -5.53
CA TYR A 747 -1.59 5.79 -6.39
C TYR A 747 -0.89 6.60 -7.48
N SER A 748 0.21 7.33 -7.17
CA SER A 748 0.73 8.37 -8.05
C SER A 748 2.09 8.92 -7.61
N GLU A 749 2.76 9.67 -8.51
CA GLU A 749 3.88 10.56 -8.18
C GLU A 749 3.43 11.84 -7.45
N ASP A 750 2.13 12.18 -7.50
CA ASP A 750 1.59 13.37 -6.82
C ASP A 750 0.90 13.02 -5.50
N PRO A 751 1.34 13.63 -4.37
CA PRO A 751 0.81 13.29 -3.05
C PRO A 751 -0.60 13.84 -2.79
N VAL A 752 -1.08 14.87 -3.50
CA VAL A 752 -2.44 15.39 -3.33
C VAL A 752 -3.43 14.45 -4.00
N LEU A 753 -3.14 14.02 -5.23
CA LEU A 753 -3.95 13.00 -5.90
C LEU A 753 -3.99 11.71 -5.07
N ALA A 754 -2.82 11.19 -4.70
CA ALA A 754 -2.70 9.97 -3.90
C ALA A 754 -3.47 10.06 -2.58
N GLY A 755 -3.26 11.14 -1.81
CA GLY A 755 -3.91 11.31 -0.51
C GLY A 755 -5.43 11.45 -0.59
N LYS A 756 -5.96 12.19 -1.57
CA LYS A 756 -7.41 12.35 -1.75
C LYS A 756 -8.09 11.06 -2.20
N MET A 757 -7.48 10.32 -3.12
CA MET A 757 -8.01 9.04 -3.57
C MET A 757 -7.98 8.00 -2.46
N ALA A 758 -6.86 7.90 -1.73
CA ALA A 758 -6.73 7.02 -0.57
C ALA A 758 -7.70 7.36 0.57
N ALA A 759 -7.90 8.65 0.86
CA ALA A 759 -8.85 9.09 1.88
C ALA A 759 -10.29 8.69 1.53
N ALA A 760 -10.68 8.84 0.27
CA ALA A 760 -12.00 8.47 -0.21
C ALA A 760 -12.22 6.95 -0.16
N GLU A 761 -11.27 6.17 -0.65
CA GLU A 761 -11.35 4.71 -0.70
C GLU A 761 -11.38 4.09 0.70
N ALA A 762 -10.47 4.52 1.57
CA ALA A 762 -10.47 4.10 2.98
C ALA A 762 -11.74 4.54 3.73
N GLY A 763 -12.25 5.74 3.42
CA GLY A 763 -13.53 6.21 3.95
C GLY A 763 -14.68 5.26 3.65
N GLY A 764 -14.81 4.84 2.39
CA GLY A 764 -15.83 3.88 1.95
C GLY A 764 -15.68 2.51 2.63
N ALA A 765 -14.45 1.98 2.70
CA ALA A 765 -14.16 0.71 3.36
C ALA A 765 -14.51 0.77 4.86
N SER A 766 -14.14 1.87 5.53
CA SER A 766 -14.40 2.05 6.96
C SER A 766 -15.87 2.30 7.27
N GLU A 767 -16.67 2.92 6.38
CA GLU A 767 -18.15 3.00 6.54
C GLU A 767 -18.80 1.61 6.54
N LYS A 768 -18.20 0.63 5.84
CA LYS A 768 -18.59 -0.78 5.90
C LYS A 768 -17.85 -1.55 7.01
N GLY A 769 -17.14 -0.85 7.87
CA GLY A 769 -16.50 -1.33 9.09
C GLY A 769 -15.17 -2.02 8.93
N LEU A 770 -14.51 -1.96 7.78
CA LEU A 770 -13.15 -2.47 7.61
C LEU A 770 -12.13 -1.53 8.27
N VAL A 771 -11.16 -2.11 8.98
CA VAL A 771 -9.94 -1.41 9.37
C VAL A 771 -8.98 -1.45 8.18
N THR A 772 -8.58 -0.28 7.67
CA THR A 772 -7.64 -0.17 6.55
C THR A 772 -6.25 0.12 7.08
N PHE A 773 -5.35 -0.88 7.05
CA PHE A 773 -3.93 -0.68 7.41
C PHE A 773 -3.17 -0.15 6.20
N MET A 774 -3.31 1.16 5.96
CA MET A 774 -2.61 1.87 4.88
C MET A 774 -1.09 1.64 4.97
N LYS A 775 -0.41 1.37 3.84
CA LYS A 775 1.00 0.91 3.84
C LYS A 775 1.85 1.62 2.78
N HIS A 776 3.18 1.76 2.97
CA HIS A 776 4.01 1.46 4.14
C HIS A 776 4.59 2.75 4.69
N TYR A 777 4.26 3.14 5.90
CA TYR A 777 4.66 4.40 6.52
C TYR A 777 6.09 4.31 7.07
N ALA A 778 7.09 4.96 6.49
CA ALA A 778 7.15 5.74 5.27
C ALA A 778 8.48 5.49 4.53
N LEU A 779 8.65 6.11 3.36
CA LEU A 779 9.89 6.05 2.56
C LEU A 779 10.24 4.64 2.06
N ASN A 780 9.25 3.83 1.68
CA ASN A 780 9.43 2.51 1.06
C ASN A 780 9.15 2.59 -0.45
N GLU A 781 9.87 3.45 -1.17
CA GLU A 781 9.68 3.68 -2.60
C GLU A 781 10.57 2.80 -3.49
N GLN A 782 11.33 1.86 -2.90
CA GLN A 782 12.02 0.79 -3.63
C GLN A 782 11.96 -0.52 -2.86
N GLU A 783 12.02 -1.64 -3.58
CA GLU A 783 11.99 -2.98 -3.03
C GLU A 783 13.38 -3.60 -2.81
N THR A 784 14.36 -3.15 -3.58
CA THR A 784 15.74 -3.64 -3.52
C THR A 784 16.32 -3.47 -2.12
N ASN A 785 16.71 -4.59 -1.49
CA ASN A 785 17.29 -4.69 -0.15
C ASN A 785 16.39 -4.27 1.03
N ARG A 786 15.08 -4.08 0.83
CA ARG A 786 14.18 -3.59 1.88
C ARG A 786 14.16 -4.47 3.14
N GLN A 787 14.26 -5.80 3.00
CA GLN A 787 14.24 -6.76 4.10
C GLN A 787 15.63 -7.14 4.64
N LYS A 788 16.70 -6.77 3.94
CA LYS A 788 18.07 -7.04 4.38
C LYS A 788 18.50 -6.01 5.41
N ASN A 789 18.23 -6.27 6.67
CA ASN A 789 18.51 -5.36 7.78
C ASN A 789 17.87 -3.96 7.65
N GLY A 790 16.94 -3.78 6.71
CA GLY A 790 16.35 -2.49 6.31
C GLY A 790 17.38 -1.55 5.69
N TYR A 791 17.19 -1.10 4.44
CA TYR A 791 18.05 -0.06 3.90
C TYR A 791 17.79 1.29 4.60
N CYS A 792 18.85 2.10 4.74
CA CYS A 792 18.75 3.43 5.34
C CYS A 792 18.23 4.44 4.31
N SER A 793 17.06 5.03 4.54
CA SER A 793 16.53 6.10 3.70
C SER A 793 16.97 7.45 4.25
N TYR A 794 17.53 8.30 3.39
CA TYR A 794 17.94 9.66 3.74
C TYR A 794 17.25 10.66 2.82
N VAL A 795 16.51 11.59 3.40
CA VAL A 795 15.72 12.58 2.69
C VAL A 795 15.75 13.89 3.46
N ASN A 796 15.78 15.06 2.79
CA ASN A 796 15.61 16.31 3.51
C ASN A 796 14.18 16.47 4.03
N GLU A 797 14.01 17.15 5.16
CA GLU A 797 12.72 17.24 5.84
C GLU A 797 11.65 17.95 5.00
N GLN A 798 12.02 18.90 4.12
CA GLN A 798 11.09 19.52 3.19
C GLN A 798 10.50 18.49 2.22
N ALA A 799 11.36 17.73 1.56
CA ALA A 799 10.93 16.69 0.63
C ALA A 799 10.09 15.62 1.33
N PHE A 800 10.53 15.21 2.53
CA PHE A 800 9.76 14.27 3.32
C PHE A 800 8.34 14.76 3.56
N ARG A 801 8.17 16.00 4.05
CA ARG A 801 6.87 16.57 4.40
C ARG A 801 5.99 16.91 3.21
N GLU A 802 6.58 17.44 2.13
CA GLU A 802 5.82 17.96 0.99
C GLU A 802 5.53 16.92 -0.11
N VAL A 803 6.34 15.86 -0.18
CA VAL A 803 6.22 14.80 -1.20
C VAL A 803 5.84 13.47 -0.55
N TYR A 804 6.71 12.93 0.30
CA TYR A 804 6.57 11.55 0.79
C TYR A 804 5.60 11.39 1.95
N ASN A 805 5.28 12.47 2.67
CA ASN A 805 4.37 12.44 3.82
C ASN A 805 3.07 13.24 3.62
N ARG A 806 2.97 14.05 2.55
CA ARG A 806 1.78 14.84 2.29
C ARG A 806 0.54 13.98 2.01
N GLY A 807 0.68 12.91 1.25
CA GLY A 807 -0.41 11.97 1.00
C GLY A 807 -0.93 11.34 2.30
N TRP A 808 -0.04 10.98 3.22
CA TRP A 808 -0.39 10.48 4.55
C TRP A 808 -1.11 11.50 5.40
N GLU A 809 -0.66 12.76 5.37
CA GLU A 809 -1.34 13.85 6.06
C GLU A 809 -2.77 14.03 5.58
N ILE A 810 -2.98 14.03 4.25
CA ILE A 810 -4.31 14.14 3.64
C ILE A 810 -5.17 12.94 4.06
N TYR A 811 -4.66 11.73 3.93
CA TYR A 811 -5.38 10.52 4.35
C TYR A 811 -5.82 10.61 5.81
N ILE A 812 -4.91 10.95 6.73
CA ILE A 812 -5.20 10.98 8.16
C ILE A 812 -6.21 12.07 8.52
N LYS A 813 -6.12 13.24 7.89
CA LYS A 813 -6.95 14.40 8.22
C LYS A 813 -8.25 14.51 7.44
N GLU A 814 -8.38 13.80 6.30
CA GLU A 814 -9.52 13.95 5.42
C GLU A 814 -10.33 12.67 5.19
N ALA A 815 -9.80 11.50 5.56
CA ALA A 815 -10.61 10.29 5.52
C ALA A 815 -11.68 10.33 6.62
N GLU A 816 -12.93 10.24 6.20
CA GLU A 816 -14.09 10.29 7.08
C GLU A 816 -15.04 9.12 6.84
N MET A 817 -15.68 8.64 7.92
CA MET A 817 -16.71 7.62 7.87
C MET A 817 -17.92 8.04 8.71
N GLU A 818 -19.13 7.70 8.27
CA GLU A 818 -20.34 7.80 9.09
C GLU A 818 -20.56 6.46 9.81
N ILE A 819 -20.65 6.49 11.14
CA ILE A 819 -20.96 5.31 11.94
C ILE A 819 -22.31 5.42 12.64
N ASN A 820 -22.98 4.28 12.81
CA ASN A 820 -24.09 4.14 13.74
C ASN A 820 -23.57 3.66 15.09
N TYR A 821 -24.10 4.20 16.17
CA TYR A 821 -23.76 3.82 17.55
C TYR A 821 -24.96 4.01 18.47
N TYR A 822 -24.97 3.32 19.60
CA TYR A 822 -25.98 3.55 20.62
C TYR A 822 -25.55 4.69 21.53
N ASN A 823 -26.41 5.70 21.64
CA ASN A 823 -26.29 6.78 22.59
C ASN A 823 -27.41 6.66 23.65
N THR A 824 -27.24 7.28 24.79
CA THR A 824 -28.25 7.28 25.87
C THR A 824 -29.09 8.56 25.79
N ASP A 825 -30.42 8.41 25.71
CA ASP A 825 -31.33 9.56 25.77
C ASP A 825 -31.40 10.16 27.18
N SER A 826 -32.17 11.23 27.36
CA SER A 826 -32.35 11.92 28.67
C SER A 826 -33.00 11.05 29.76
N ASN A 827 -33.56 9.90 29.42
CA ASN A 827 -34.17 8.93 30.32
C ASN A 827 -33.24 7.72 30.59
N GLY A 828 -32.03 7.72 30.07
CA GLY A 828 -31.12 6.61 30.19
C GLY A 828 -31.38 5.43 29.26
N LYS A 829 -32.22 5.62 28.22
CA LYS A 829 -32.53 4.57 27.25
C LYS A 829 -31.57 4.67 26.03
N TYR A 830 -31.07 3.53 25.59
CA TYR A 830 -30.28 3.45 24.36
C TYR A 830 -31.10 3.80 23.12
N VAL A 831 -30.55 4.69 22.30
CA VAL A 831 -31.10 5.07 20.98
C VAL A 831 -29.99 5.05 19.93
N MET A 832 -30.29 4.51 18.74
CA MET A 832 -29.35 4.53 17.64
C MET A 832 -29.15 5.96 17.14
N SER A 833 -27.92 6.38 17.05
CA SER A 833 -27.48 7.71 16.59
C SER A 833 -26.40 7.56 15.52
N LYS A 834 -26.13 8.62 14.77
CA LYS A 834 -25.09 8.70 13.76
C LYS A 834 -24.01 9.70 14.15
N LYS A 835 -22.78 9.43 13.73
CA LYS A 835 -21.64 10.33 13.95
C LYS A 835 -20.65 10.18 12.81
N THR A 836 -20.09 11.30 12.36
CA THR A 836 -18.91 11.31 11.47
C THR A 836 -17.65 11.18 12.32
N MET A 837 -16.75 10.31 11.90
CA MET A 837 -15.47 10.04 12.58
C MET A 837 -14.34 9.94 11.55
N PRO A 838 -13.07 10.13 11.99
CA PRO A 838 -11.93 9.81 11.14
C PRO A 838 -11.96 8.36 10.66
N ALA A 839 -11.72 8.15 9.36
CA ALA A 839 -11.64 6.83 8.74
C ALA A 839 -10.20 6.34 8.53
N ALA A 840 -9.20 7.11 8.93
CA ALA A 840 -7.82 6.63 8.99
C ALA A 840 -7.67 5.69 10.20
N THR A 841 -8.05 4.42 10.02
CA THR A 841 -8.19 3.45 11.09
C THR A 841 -6.91 2.66 11.35
N GLY A 842 -6.13 2.34 10.32
CA GLY A 842 -4.91 1.56 10.42
C GLY A 842 -3.76 2.13 9.58
N ILE A 843 -2.53 1.91 10.03
CA ILE A 843 -1.30 2.19 9.29
C ILE A 843 -0.31 1.06 9.51
N MET A 844 0.28 0.54 8.41
CA MET A 844 1.38 -0.40 8.47
C MET A 844 2.70 0.34 8.32
N THR A 845 3.65 0.10 9.25
CA THR A 845 4.99 0.68 9.18
C THR A 845 5.85 -0.04 8.14
N CYS A 846 6.87 0.64 7.64
CA CYS A 846 7.77 0.14 6.59
C CYS A 846 8.84 -0.83 7.11
N TYR A 847 9.49 -1.56 6.18
CA TYR A 847 10.70 -2.33 6.47
C TYR A 847 11.96 -1.47 6.57
N ASN A 848 12.06 -0.41 5.77
CA ASN A 848 13.26 0.41 5.69
C ASN A 848 13.52 1.20 6.97
N ARG A 849 14.72 1.73 7.06
CA ARG A 849 15.14 2.63 8.12
C ARG A 849 14.95 4.07 7.71
N ILE A 850 14.71 4.91 8.66
CA ILE A 850 14.78 6.37 8.54
C ILE A 850 16.13 6.77 9.12
N GLY A 851 17.06 7.18 8.25
CA GLY A 851 18.45 7.23 8.67
C GLY A 851 18.91 5.86 9.20
N ALA A 852 19.41 5.81 10.42
CA ALA A 852 19.92 4.58 11.04
C ALA A 852 18.82 3.74 11.75
N ARG A 853 17.69 4.33 12.11
CA ARG A 853 16.63 3.65 12.87
C ARG A 853 15.59 3.03 11.96
N TRP A 854 15.09 1.87 12.33
CA TRP A 854 13.93 1.31 11.66
C TRP A 854 12.72 2.26 11.73
N GLY A 855 11.99 2.42 10.63
CA GLY A 855 10.88 3.36 10.54
C GLY A 855 9.78 3.16 11.59
N GLY A 856 9.49 1.90 11.94
CA GLY A 856 8.54 1.57 13.01
C GLY A 856 8.99 1.99 14.43
N ALA A 857 10.24 2.40 14.59
CA ALA A 857 10.78 2.91 15.86
C ALA A 857 11.33 4.35 15.75
N SER A 858 10.94 5.07 14.70
CA SER A 858 11.42 6.43 14.44
C SER A 858 10.64 7.46 15.25
N ASP A 859 11.37 8.26 16.04
CA ASP A 859 10.79 9.39 16.77
C ASP A 859 10.19 10.43 15.83
N ALA A 860 10.86 10.72 14.71
CA ALA A 860 10.38 11.70 13.75
C ALA A 860 9.07 11.25 13.11
N LEU A 861 8.98 9.99 12.66
CA LEU A 861 7.77 9.48 12.05
C LEU A 861 6.58 9.46 13.01
N PHE A 862 6.77 8.91 14.20
CA PHE A 862 5.68 8.81 15.19
C PHE A 862 5.31 10.16 15.79
N GLY A 863 6.27 11.06 15.99
CA GLY A 863 5.99 12.43 16.41
C GLY A 863 5.13 13.17 15.39
N ILE A 864 5.44 13.06 14.10
CA ILE A 864 4.59 13.63 13.04
C ILE A 864 3.22 12.95 13.02
N LEU A 865 3.20 11.63 13.07
CA LEU A 865 1.97 10.84 12.99
C LEU A 865 1.01 11.13 14.13
N ARG A 866 1.50 11.01 15.37
CA ARG A 866 0.66 11.12 16.58
C ARG A 866 0.45 12.57 17.01
N ASP A 867 1.54 13.36 17.09
CA ASP A 867 1.48 14.70 17.70
C ASP A 867 1.05 15.78 16.69
N GLU A 868 1.49 15.72 15.41
CA GLU A 868 1.14 16.73 14.42
C GLU A 868 -0.14 16.41 13.67
N PHE A 869 -0.30 15.15 13.19
CA PHE A 869 -1.48 14.76 12.43
C PHE A 869 -2.65 14.35 13.34
N GLY A 870 -2.39 14.05 14.61
CA GLY A 870 -3.42 13.64 15.57
C GLY A 870 -3.99 12.25 15.26
N TYR A 871 -3.17 11.36 14.70
CA TYR A 871 -3.61 10.02 14.33
C TYR A 871 -3.95 9.15 15.54
N THR A 872 -5.18 8.68 15.63
CA THR A 872 -5.70 7.84 16.72
C THR A 872 -5.86 6.36 16.35
N GLY A 873 -5.64 6.02 15.08
CA GLY A 873 -5.78 4.64 14.59
C GLY A 873 -4.67 3.70 15.06
N THR A 874 -4.84 2.42 14.78
CA THR A 874 -3.86 1.38 15.09
C THR A 874 -2.68 1.42 14.12
N THR A 875 -1.45 1.30 14.62
CA THR A 875 -0.29 1.00 13.77
C THR A 875 0.08 -0.47 13.88
N VAL A 876 0.47 -1.09 12.79
CA VAL A 876 0.99 -2.46 12.74
C VAL A 876 2.37 -2.48 12.08
N THR A 877 3.25 -3.40 12.48
CA THR A 877 4.51 -3.60 11.76
C THR A 877 4.24 -4.22 10.39
N ASP A 878 5.19 -4.09 9.46
CA ASP A 878 5.25 -5.04 8.35
C ASP A 878 5.61 -6.45 8.88
N ALA A 879 5.50 -7.48 8.04
CA ALA A 879 5.66 -8.87 8.45
C ALA A 879 7.06 -9.16 9.00
N GLY A 880 7.14 -9.89 10.13
CA GLY A 880 8.41 -10.36 10.70
C GLY A 880 8.97 -9.56 11.87
N GLY A 881 8.22 -8.61 12.43
CA GLY A 881 8.60 -7.93 13.68
C GLY A 881 8.89 -8.94 14.79
N GLN A 882 10.17 -9.11 15.16
CA GLN A 882 10.64 -10.10 16.14
C GLN A 882 11.73 -9.52 17.04
N PRO A 883 11.85 -10.00 18.30
CA PRO A 883 12.82 -9.47 19.26
C PRO A 883 14.27 -9.49 18.81
N ASN A 884 14.62 -10.37 17.87
CA ASN A 884 15.99 -10.60 17.41
C ASN A 884 16.26 -10.08 16.01
N THR A 885 15.32 -9.32 15.43
CA THR A 885 15.52 -8.65 14.15
C THR A 885 15.83 -7.17 14.35
N TYR A 886 16.13 -6.48 13.28
CA TYR A 886 16.31 -5.03 13.32
C TYR A 886 15.00 -4.26 13.58
N MET A 887 13.84 -4.89 13.40
CA MET A 887 12.53 -4.33 13.69
C MET A 887 12.24 -4.41 15.19
N THR A 888 12.68 -3.41 15.93
CA THR A 888 12.63 -3.39 17.40
C THR A 888 11.24 -3.00 17.89
N THR A 889 10.39 -3.97 18.12
CA THR A 889 9.00 -3.75 18.53
C THR A 889 8.87 -3.16 19.92
N ASP A 890 9.82 -3.41 20.83
CA ASP A 890 9.87 -2.78 22.14
C ASP A 890 10.09 -1.25 22.02
N LEU A 891 11.03 -0.84 21.17
CA LEU A 891 11.22 0.59 20.92
C LEU A 891 10.03 1.20 20.15
N MET A 892 9.42 0.46 19.23
CA MET A 892 8.20 0.89 18.55
C MET A 892 7.07 1.19 19.54
N LEU A 893 6.87 0.32 20.52
CA LEU A 893 5.89 0.55 21.60
C LEU A 893 6.11 1.90 22.28
N ARG A 894 7.36 2.24 22.65
CA ARG A 894 7.70 3.50 23.31
C ARG A 894 7.60 4.74 22.44
N LYS A 895 7.39 4.57 21.13
CA LYS A 895 7.15 5.67 20.17
C LYS A 895 5.67 5.83 19.82
N GLY A 896 4.77 5.03 20.41
CA GLY A 896 3.33 5.07 20.15
C GLY A 896 2.86 4.07 19.10
N GLY A 897 3.66 3.02 18.83
CA GLY A 897 3.25 1.89 17.99
C GLY A 897 2.32 0.93 18.73
N ALA A 898 1.44 0.22 18.02
CA ALA A 898 0.34 -0.48 18.65
C ALA A 898 0.26 -2.00 18.42
N LEU A 899 0.79 -2.54 17.35
CA LEU A 899 0.56 -3.94 17.00
C LEU A 899 1.74 -4.52 16.21
N THR A 900 2.05 -5.80 16.44
CA THR A 900 3.07 -6.52 15.67
C THR A 900 2.46 -7.56 14.75
N LEU A 901 2.84 -7.55 13.46
CA LEU A 901 2.36 -8.53 12.47
C LEU A 901 3.10 -9.86 12.64
N THR A 902 2.83 -10.55 13.73
CA THR A 902 3.38 -11.88 14.03
C THR A 902 2.45 -12.66 14.98
N ASN A 903 2.50 -13.98 14.89
CA ASN A 903 1.77 -14.92 15.77
C ASN A 903 2.69 -16.04 16.29
N ASN A 904 3.95 -15.75 16.50
CA ASN A 904 4.93 -16.80 16.87
C ASN A 904 4.98 -17.12 18.37
N GLY A 905 4.10 -16.53 19.18
CA GLY A 905 4.00 -16.77 20.62
C GLY A 905 5.11 -16.14 21.46
N THR A 906 6.00 -15.37 20.85
CA THR A 906 7.00 -14.59 21.58
C THR A 906 6.55 -13.13 21.61
N ASN A 907 6.48 -12.54 22.81
CA ASN A 907 6.32 -11.11 22.90
C ASN A 907 7.62 -10.47 22.41
N GLY A 908 7.59 -9.57 21.47
CA GLY A 908 8.76 -8.84 20.99
C GLY A 908 9.32 -7.85 22.01
N LEU A 909 8.84 -7.86 23.24
CA LEU A 909 9.13 -6.90 24.27
C LEU A 909 10.23 -7.40 25.21
N TYR A 910 11.20 -6.54 25.50
CA TYR A 910 12.26 -6.76 26.48
C TYR A 910 11.84 -6.33 27.89
N ASP A 911 10.82 -5.47 28.01
CA ASP A 911 10.33 -4.90 29.26
C ASP A 911 8.82 -4.78 29.24
N THR A 912 8.18 -5.36 30.24
CA THR A 912 6.74 -5.31 30.49
C THR A 912 6.43 -4.89 31.93
N GLU A 913 7.44 -4.45 32.68
CA GLU A 913 7.32 -4.18 34.12
C GLU A 913 7.52 -2.69 34.48
N SER A 914 8.27 -1.93 33.68
CA SER A 914 8.48 -0.52 33.93
C SER A 914 7.21 0.32 33.75
N ALA A 915 7.12 1.43 34.46
CA ALA A 915 6.00 2.38 34.34
C ALA A 915 5.85 2.86 32.88
N THR A 916 6.94 3.10 32.16
CA THR A 916 6.93 3.52 30.77
C THR A 916 6.39 2.43 29.87
N ALA A 917 6.84 1.19 30.02
CA ALA A 917 6.34 0.08 29.21
C ALA A 917 4.83 -0.12 29.41
N ILE A 918 4.36 -0.10 30.65
CA ILE A 918 2.94 -0.27 30.98
C ILE A 918 2.10 0.89 30.45
N TYR A 919 2.60 2.13 30.54
CA TYR A 919 1.93 3.30 29.97
C TYR A 919 1.69 3.11 28.47
N TYR A 920 2.73 2.78 27.70
CA TYR A 920 2.62 2.62 26.26
C TYR A 920 1.87 1.33 25.86
N LEU A 921 1.89 0.29 26.68
CA LEU A 921 1.01 -0.88 26.48
C LEU A 921 -0.47 -0.51 26.60
N LYS A 922 -0.82 0.34 27.57
CA LYS A 922 -2.20 0.87 27.69
C LYS A 922 -2.57 1.71 26.49
N ASP A 923 -1.69 2.61 26.06
CA ASP A 923 -1.90 3.46 24.88
C ASP A 923 -2.07 2.63 23.61
N ALA A 924 -1.16 1.69 23.35
CA ALA A 924 -1.26 0.77 22.23
C ALA A 924 -2.57 -0.03 22.23
N THR A 925 -2.95 -0.57 23.40
CA THR A 925 -4.20 -1.32 23.55
C THR A 925 -5.41 -0.42 23.32
N LYS A 926 -5.40 0.82 23.78
CA LYS A 926 -6.46 1.82 23.53
C LYS A 926 -6.64 2.06 22.03
N HIS A 927 -5.56 2.23 21.25
CA HIS A 927 -5.62 2.36 19.81
C HIS A 927 -6.27 1.14 19.14
N ILE A 928 -5.89 -0.06 19.54
CA ILE A 928 -6.47 -1.32 19.04
C ILE A 928 -7.98 -1.37 19.36
N LEU A 929 -8.36 -1.12 20.61
CA LEU A 929 -9.75 -1.21 21.05
C LEU A 929 -10.63 -0.11 20.49
N TYR A 930 -10.07 1.10 20.26
CA TYR A 930 -10.77 2.19 19.58
C TYR A 930 -11.20 1.80 18.17
N ASN A 931 -10.30 1.17 17.42
CA ASN A 931 -10.64 0.67 16.09
C ASN A 931 -11.64 -0.48 16.15
N LYS A 932 -11.44 -1.45 17.04
CA LYS A 932 -12.38 -2.57 17.21
C LYS A 932 -13.78 -2.07 17.54
N ALA A 933 -13.92 -1.14 18.47
CA ALA A 933 -15.21 -0.58 18.86
C ALA A 933 -15.97 0.04 17.68
N ASN A 934 -15.23 0.64 16.72
CA ASN A 934 -15.81 1.34 15.58
C ASN A 934 -15.86 0.53 14.26
N SER A 935 -15.37 -0.72 14.28
CA SER A 935 -15.33 -1.60 13.11
C SER A 935 -16.54 -2.54 13.01
N ASN A 936 -16.52 -3.39 11.96
CA ASN A 936 -17.57 -4.39 11.71
C ASN A 936 -17.48 -5.59 12.69
N ILE A 937 -16.41 -5.72 13.46
CA ILE A 937 -16.28 -6.76 14.49
C ILE A 937 -17.40 -6.66 15.53
N MET A 938 -17.91 -5.44 15.73
CA MET A 938 -19.02 -5.17 16.68
C MET A 938 -20.39 -5.46 16.10
N GLN A 939 -20.52 -5.83 14.83
CA GLN A 939 -21.81 -6.12 14.19
C GLN A 939 -22.53 -7.27 14.91
N GLY A 940 -23.71 -6.98 15.45
CA GLY A 940 -24.49 -7.90 16.27
C GLY A 940 -24.13 -7.90 17.76
N ILE A 941 -23.21 -7.05 18.22
CA ILE A 941 -22.80 -6.92 19.64
C ILE A 941 -23.32 -5.58 20.16
N ALA A 942 -24.41 -5.61 20.91
CA ALA A 942 -25.02 -4.42 21.49
C ALA A 942 -24.38 -4.00 22.82
N PRO A 943 -24.59 -2.77 23.29
CA PRO A 943 -24.15 -2.33 24.62
C PRO A 943 -24.59 -3.30 25.71
N GLY A 944 -23.67 -3.61 26.64
CA GLY A 944 -23.90 -4.57 27.72
C GLY A 944 -23.88 -6.05 27.31
N ALA A 945 -23.72 -6.39 26.03
CA ALA A 945 -23.55 -7.76 25.58
C ALA A 945 -22.16 -8.31 25.97
N HIS A 946 -22.12 -9.58 26.34
CA HIS A 946 -20.88 -10.28 26.64
C HIS A 946 -20.47 -11.19 25.49
N VAL A 947 -19.20 -11.09 25.07
CA VAL A 947 -18.59 -11.95 24.05
C VAL A 947 -17.78 -13.02 24.75
N SER A 948 -17.99 -14.27 24.37
CA SER A 948 -17.19 -15.40 24.81
C SER A 948 -16.96 -16.35 23.63
N TYR A 949 -16.07 -17.32 23.82
CA TYR A 949 -15.72 -18.28 22.78
C TYR A 949 -15.83 -19.71 23.28
N THR A 950 -16.27 -20.64 22.44
CA THR A 950 -16.15 -22.06 22.73
C THR A 950 -14.67 -22.45 22.74
N ILE A 951 -14.35 -23.55 23.38
CA ILE A 951 -12.98 -24.08 23.36
C ILE A 951 -12.61 -24.42 21.92
N SER A 952 -11.50 -23.86 21.43
CA SER A 952 -11.01 -24.09 20.08
C SER A 952 -10.87 -25.59 19.77
N PRO A 953 -11.27 -26.06 18.58
CA PRO A 953 -11.22 -27.47 18.20
C PRO A 953 -9.85 -28.13 18.43
N TRP A 954 -8.76 -27.41 18.14
CA TRP A 954 -7.41 -27.94 18.34
C TRP A 954 -7.09 -28.17 19.84
N LYS A 955 -7.62 -27.35 20.75
CA LYS A 955 -7.49 -27.55 22.19
C LYS A 955 -8.25 -28.80 22.63
N ILE A 956 -9.44 -28.99 22.07
CA ILE A 956 -10.24 -30.21 22.33
C ILE A 956 -9.47 -31.45 21.86
N TRP A 957 -8.86 -31.45 20.69
CA TRP A 957 -8.05 -32.55 20.17
C TRP A 957 -6.84 -32.82 21.07
N LEU A 958 -6.16 -31.75 21.50
CA LEU A 958 -5.01 -31.83 22.40
C LEU A 958 -5.39 -32.43 23.77
N TYR A 959 -6.47 -31.95 24.38
CA TYR A 959 -6.95 -32.47 25.67
C TYR A 959 -7.44 -33.91 25.55
N THR A 960 -8.10 -34.24 24.47
CA THR A 960 -8.52 -35.62 24.19
C THR A 960 -7.28 -36.53 24.03
N GLY A 961 -6.26 -36.08 23.31
CA GLY A 961 -4.99 -36.76 23.18
C GLY A 961 -4.31 -37.01 24.52
N TRP A 962 -4.27 -36.03 25.39
CA TRP A 962 -3.79 -36.15 26.78
C TRP A 962 -4.59 -37.17 27.58
N GLY A 963 -5.94 -37.16 27.48
CA GLY A 963 -6.82 -38.11 28.12
C GLY A 963 -6.55 -39.54 27.69
N VAL A 964 -6.40 -39.76 26.39
CA VAL A 964 -6.08 -41.06 25.81
C VAL A 964 -4.70 -41.58 26.26
N ILE A 965 -3.69 -40.70 26.17
CA ILE A 965 -2.32 -41.10 26.55
C ILE A 965 -2.21 -41.28 28.07
N GLY A 966 -2.83 -40.44 28.86
CA GLY A 966 -2.92 -40.61 30.30
C GLY A 966 -3.57 -41.92 30.68
N GLY A 967 -4.66 -42.31 29.99
CA GLY A 967 -5.31 -43.61 30.14
C GLY A 967 -4.38 -44.77 29.78
N LEU A 968 -3.66 -44.66 28.67
CA LEU A 968 -2.70 -45.70 28.27
C LEU A 968 -1.55 -45.84 29.28
N VAL A 969 -1.01 -44.73 29.76
CA VAL A 969 0.05 -44.75 30.79
C VAL A 969 -0.46 -45.33 32.11
N ALA A 970 -1.70 -45.03 32.51
CA ALA A 970 -2.30 -45.64 33.70
C ALA A 970 -2.50 -47.14 33.56
N ILE A 971 -2.98 -47.59 32.38
CA ILE A 971 -3.09 -49.01 32.07
C ILE A 971 -1.72 -49.69 32.11
N ASP A 972 -0.71 -49.07 31.53
CA ASP A 972 0.66 -49.56 31.53
C ASP A 972 1.24 -49.67 32.93
N ALA A 973 1.01 -48.68 33.80
CA ALA A 973 1.39 -48.71 35.19
C ALA A 973 0.72 -49.87 35.96
N VAL A 974 -0.58 -50.12 35.69
CA VAL A 974 -1.30 -51.29 36.27
C VAL A 974 -0.68 -52.59 35.81
N PHE A 975 -0.36 -52.75 34.52
CA PHE A 975 0.31 -53.94 34.01
C PHE A 975 1.69 -54.14 34.64
N ILE A 976 2.47 -53.12 34.79
CA ILE A 976 3.77 -53.15 35.48
C ILE A 976 3.59 -53.60 36.93
N ALA A 977 2.63 -53.04 37.66
CA ALA A 977 2.32 -53.41 39.02
C ALA A 977 1.92 -54.89 39.13
N LEU A 978 0.99 -55.35 38.29
CA LEU A 978 0.56 -56.77 38.26
C LEU A 978 1.71 -57.74 37.98
N ILE A 979 2.60 -57.39 37.06
CA ILE A 979 3.80 -58.18 36.77
C ILE A 979 4.75 -58.15 37.97
N ALA A 980 4.94 -57.02 38.66
CA ALA A 980 5.77 -56.93 39.86
C ALA A 980 5.20 -57.73 41.02
N PHE A 981 3.88 -57.65 41.32
CA PHE A 981 3.21 -58.42 42.36
C PHE A 981 3.29 -59.90 42.11
N ASN A 982 3.10 -60.39 40.90
CA ASN A 982 3.26 -61.82 40.59
C ASN A 982 4.72 -62.29 40.80
N LYS A 983 5.68 -61.38 40.57
CA LYS A 983 7.08 -61.72 40.80
C LYS A 983 7.40 -61.87 42.31
N ILE A 984 6.80 -61.08 43.18
CA ILE A 984 6.91 -61.11 44.63
C ILE A 984 6.23 -62.46 45.17
N LYS A 985 5.05 -62.81 44.74
CA LYS A 985 4.37 -64.01 45.11
C LYS A 985 5.15 -65.33 44.69
N ILE A 986 5.75 -65.35 43.57
CA ILE A 986 6.57 -66.44 43.08
C ILE A 986 7.85 -66.56 43.92
N LYS A 987 8.46 -65.49 44.37
CA LYS A 987 9.61 -65.54 45.30
C LYS A 987 9.27 -66.04 46.67
N GLU A 988 8.15 -65.63 47.24
CA GLU A 988 7.69 -66.15 48.54
C GLU A 988 7.40 -67.70 48.49
N LYS A 989 6.85 -68.22 47.43
CA LYS A 989 6.65 -69.68 47.25
C LYS A 989 7.95 -70.42 47.09
N GLU A 990 8.92 -69.90 46.41
CA GLU A 990 10.24 -70.51 46.28
C GLU A 990 11.00 -70.52 47.61
N VAL A 991 10.88 -69.48 48.43
CA VAL A 991 11.53 -69.42 49.74
C VAL A 991 10.83 -70.32 50.77
N LYS A 992 9.53 -70.52 50.72
CA LYS A 992 8.80 -71.46 51.59
C LYS A 992 9.07 -72.90 51.24
N VAL A 993 9.30 -73.21 49.97
CA VAL A 993 9.63 -74.66 49.58
C VAL A 993 11.09 -74.98 49.87
N SER A 994 12.00 -74.06 49.98
CA SER A 994 13.43 -74.31 50.32
C SER A 994 13.62 -74.38 51.87
N ALA A 995 12.66 -73.92 52.70
CA ALA A 995 12.77 -73.95 54.14
C ALA A 995 12.28 -75.33 54.81
N ASN A 996 11.62 -76.15 54.08
CA ASN A 996 11.24 -77.52 54.51
C ASN A 996 12.01 -78.56 53.69
N GLY A 997 13.16 -78.83 54.22
CA GLY A 997 14.22 -79.55 53.66
C GLY A 997 13.98 -81.11 53.60
N SER A 998 14.99 -81.61 53.14
CA SER A 998 15.47 -82.99 53.01
C SER A 998 14.95 -83.74 51.79
N ASP A 999 15.91 -84.16 51.12
CA ASP A 999 16.07 -85.28 50.28
C ASP A 999 15.57 -85.30 48.86
N GLU A 1000 16.57 -85.31 48.04
CA GLU A 1000 16.84 -86.17 46.90
C GLU A 1000 16.05 -85.96 45.59
N GLU A 1001 16.90 -85.95 44.60
CA GLU A 1001 16.72 -86.48 43.22
C GLU A 1001 16.17 -85.51 42.15
N GLU A 1002 17.05 -85.28 41.26
CA GLU A 1002 17.04 -85.32 39.81
C GLU A 1002 15.72 -85.03 39.08
N PHE A 1003 15.69 -83.91 38.41
CA PHE A 1003 15.56 -83.81 36.94
C PHE A 1003 15.63 -82.30 36.55
#